data_53b244088540b27a37806a02a054ef44
#
_entry.id   53b244088540b27a37806a02a054ef44
#
_cell.length_a   1.000
_cell.length_b   1.000
_cell.length_c   1.000
_cell.angle_alpha   90.00
_cell.angle_beta   90.00
_cell.angle_gamma   90.00
#
_symmetry.space_group_name_H-M   'P 1'
#
loop_
_entity.id
_entity.type
_entity.pdbx_description
1 polymer ?
#
loop_
_entity_poly.entity_id
_entity_poly.type
_entity_poly.pdbx_seq_one_letter_code
_entity_poly.pdbx_strand_id
1 'polypeptide(L)'
;MTKRILILTIFSLLCSTAWAQKFDHPVIGAQVFIEPGQTAEDIDEFFSILERNHMKVARIRMFGAHMFRGDQPDYSLYDAAFDAAQRHGVKIFATLFPTTDELHDVGGFKFPGSKQHLQEIDDYIRNVVRHFKGHPALSVWVLQNEPGFKAFRFVDTDLSDEVKEQWLKSLPKSSYDNGYLKADFETERFVTYYTFWYLNHIAGIVLNEDPVHGRHVNPFQIMGYMSAHDYDGYERILTSLGLSMHYASHFAIFDENEYTMATSLMNDIIRSGARHNPYWVTEIQAGNVMASGRTPYCPPGNHVSQYLWTSLARGAKGIMFWTLNPRGAVQEAGEWGLIDYLRGDTDRLLAARKVAEALEEYGGQIEKMKPVSAPITLLYSHESFYVERFNARAYPSDKEARKIDCVEKSLSMAYKAISINGVCPEVCEMKAFDWDDAQGRVAVLPDCLAVPSVYWEKIRAFVKAGGKLIVTGRSMYYDENMFCIPMYRPFPLADCFGAELKEYKATADYFPIGDKLTGHLWRGVMEPCGAEVILSMNGEVLGTRNQYGKGSVVWIPTPIELGAYHRDMSGLEAFYAKECKEAIAATPIRLVKPASGVVLSSMRSEESALIVISNKSDKNKSVKIIVPFQETRIIDGNGKVSGQSITLASDEYVTLLCR
;
A
#
# COMPACT_ATOMS: atom_id res chain seq x y z
N MET A 1 17.18 -38.59 -0.36
CA MET A 1 17.02 -37.13 -0.31
C MET A 1 15.56 -36.64 -0.29
N THR A 2 14.59 -37.44 -0.67
CA THR A 2 13.16 -37.02 -0.86
C THR A 2 12.30 -37.03 0.40
N LYS A 3 12.67 -37.70 1.48
CA LYS A 3 11.88 -37.75 2.73
C LYS A 3 12.11 -36.59 3.71
N ARG A 4 13.24 -35.89 3.63
CA ARG A 4 13.53 -34.74 4.52
C ARG A 4 12.89 -33.43 4.04
N ILE A 5 12.64 -33.28 2.74
CA ILE A 5 11.99 -32.12 2.15
C ILE A 5 10.49 -32.09 2.46
N LEU A 6 9.84 -33.26 2.50
CA LEU A 6 8.39 -33.35 2.79
C LEU A 6 8.04 -33.05 4.25
N ILE A 7 8.94 -33.32 5.20
CA ILE A 7 8.74 -33.02 6.63
C ILE A 7 8.91 -31.52 6.90
N LEU A 8 9.81 -30.81 6.22
CA LEU A 8 9.97 -29.37 6.33
C LEU A 8 8.80 -28.59 5.74
N THR A 9 8.20 -29.08 4.65
CA THR A 9 7.05 -28.44 4.01
C THR A 9 5.76 -28.62 4.82
N ILE A 10 5.59 -29.77 5.49
CA ILE A 10 4.43 -30.03 6.38
C ILE A 10 4.57 -29.25 7.69
N PHE A 11 5.79 -29.06 8.21
CA PHE A 11 6.02 -28.23 9.40
C PHE A 11 5.79 -26.74 9.13
N SER A 12 6.11 -26.23 7.93
CA SER A 12 5.84 -24.84 7.57
C SER A 12 4.34 -24.56 7.38
N LEU A 13 3.54 -25.52 6.87
CA LEU A 13 2.09 -25.35 6.75
C LEU A 13 1.35 -25.48 8.10
N LEU A 14 1.86 -26.22 9.06
CA LEU A 14 1.26 -26.33 10.40
C LEU A 14 1.68 -25.22 11.34
N CYS A 15 2.82 -24.58 11.11
CA CYS A 15 3.26 -23.41 11.89
C CYS A 15 2.58 -22.10 11.46
N SER A 16 2.12 -21.96 10.21
CA SER A 16 1.54 -20.71 9.73
C SER A 16 0.18 -20.36 10.33
N THR A 17 -0.53 -21.31 10.92
CA THR A 17 -1.84 -21.09 11.57
C THR A 17 -1.78 -20.87 13.08
N ALA A 18 -0.63 -21.09 13.72
CA ALA A 18 -0.49 -21.01 15.19
C ALA A 18 0.06 -19.68 15.70
N TRP A 19 0.62 -18.82 14.83
CA TRP A 19 1.47 -17.68 15.20
C TRP A 19 0.93 -16.31 14.79
N ALA A 20 -0.22 -16.23 14.09
CA ALA A 20 -0.90 -14.95 13.93
C ALA A 20 -1.33 -14.49 15.32
N GLN A 21 -0.80 -13.37 15.75
CA GLN A 21 -1.17 -12.76 17.02
C GLN A 21 -2.70 -12.72 17.14
N LYS A 22 -3.23 -13.44 18.10
CA LYS A 22 -4.67 -13.55 18.33
C LYS A 22 -5.15 -12.34 19.13
N PHE A 23 -5.43 -11.26 18.42
CA PHE A 23 -6.50 -10.39 18.85
C PHE A 23 -7.82 -10.99 18.34
N ASP A 24 -8.82 -11.02 19.19
CA ASP A 24 -10.14 -11.58 18.84
C ASP A 24 -10.91 -10.67 17.86
N HIS A 25 -10.41 -9.46 17.63
CA HIS A 25 -10.95 -8.45 16.73
C HIS A 25 -9.87 -7.43 16.33
N PRO A 26 -10.11 -6.57 15.31
CA PRO A 26 -9.19 -5.48 14.99
C PRO A 26 -8.97 -4.53 16.17
N VAL A 27 -7.76 -4.00 16.31
CA VAL A 27 -7.36 -3.19 17.46
C VAL A 27 -6.73 -1.86 17.08
N ILE A 28 -6.79 -0.89 17.98
CA ILE A 28 -6.10 0.40 17.88
C ILE A 28 -4.94 0.41 18.88
N GLY A 29 -3.86 1.10 18.51
CA GLY A 29 -2.71 1.33 19.36
C GLY A 29 -1.88 2.52 18.92
N ALA A 30 -0.70 2.65 19.48
CA ALA A 30 0.22 3.74 19.12
C ALA A 30 1.69 3.35 19.33
N GLN A 31 2.58 4.04 18.63
CA GLN A 31 3.99 4.07 18.97
C GLN A 31 4.16 4.83 20.30
N VAL A 32 4.82 4.23 21.26
CA VAL A 32 5.25 4.88 22.49
C VAL A 32 6.75 5.14 22.41
N PHE A 33 7.17 6.39 22.56
CA PHE A 33 8.59 6.72 22.65
C PHE A 33 9.09 6.47 24.06
N ILE A 34 10.05 5.57 24.15
CA ILE A 34 10.80 5.24 25.35
C ILE A 34 12.19 5.89 25.19
N GLU A 35 12.45 6.92 25.99
CA GLU A 35 13.63 7.77 25.83
C GLU A 35 14.45 7.85 27.14
N PRO A 36 15.78 7.95 27.04
CA PRO A 36 16.63 8.16 28.23
C PRO A 36 16.21 9.39 29.02
N GLY A 37 16.13 9.25 30.35
CA GLY A 37 15.68 10.29 31.27
C GLY A 37 14.23 10.18 31.70
N GLN A 38 13.44 9.31 31.05
CA GLN A 38 12.10 8.96 31.55
C GLN A 38 12.22 8.07 32.79
N THR A 39 11.35 8.30 33.76
CA THR A 39 11.24 7.44 34.95
C THR A 39 10.31 6.24 34.65
N ALA A 40 10.32 5.23 35.52
CA ALA A 40 9.38 4.12 35.40
C ALA A 40 7.92 4.59 35.53
N GLU A 41 7.67 5.64 36.30
CA GLU A 41 6.36 6.26 36.47
C GLU A 41 5.91 6.99 35.19
N ASP A 42 6.83 7.70 34.50
CA ASP A 42 6.53 8.32 33.19
C ASP A 42 6.12 7.28 32.17
N ILE A 43 6.86 6.18 32.13
CA ILE A 43 6.60 5.08 31.21
C ILE A 43 5.27 4.39 31.54
N ASP A 44 5.01 4.10 32.81
CA ASP A 44 3.76 3.50 33.27
C ASP A 44 2.54 4.36 32.91
N GLU A 45 2.66 5.68 33.05
CA GLU A 45 1.61 6.63 32.66
C GLU A 45 1.25 6.52 31.16
N PHE A 46 2.23 6.37 30.26
CA PHE A 46 1.94 6.21 28.83
C PHE A 46 1.13 4.93 28.56
N PHE A 47 1.44 3.83 29.21
CA PHE A 47 0.67 2.59 29.06
C PHE A 47 -0.71 2.68 29.73
N SER A 48 -0.83 3.40 30.86
CA SER A 48 -2.12 3.75 31.49
C SER A 48 -3.00 4.58 30.53
N ILE A 49 -2.40 5.53 29.77
CA ILE A 49 -3.13 6.29 28.75
C ILE A 49 -3.65 5.36 27.65
N LEU A 50 -2.86 4.40 27.18
CA LEU A 50 -3.32 3.41 26.19
C LEU A 50 -4.50 2.60 26.74
N GLU A 51 -4.40 2.05 27.94
CA GLU A 51 -5.44 1.24 28.59
C GLU A 51 -6.76 2.01 28.71
N ARG A 52 -6.75 3.24 29.31
CA ARG A 52 -7.96 4.05 29.50
C ARG A 52 -8.60 4.55 28.21
N ASN A 53 -7.87 4.48 27.07
CA ASN A 53 -8.38 4.77 25.74
C ASN A 53 -8.64 3.50 24.91
N HIS A 54 -8.76 2.34 25.55
CA HIS A 54 -9.06 1.05 24.92
C HIS A 54 -8.06 0.61 23.83
N MET A 55 -6.85 1.16 23.86
CA MET A 55 -5.78 0.79 22.93
C MET A 55 -5.05 -0.46 23.43
N LYS A 56 -4.97 -1.49 22.61
CA LYS A 56 -4.50 -2.84 23.01
C LYS A 56 -3.08 -3.15 22.58
N VAL A 57 -2.46 -2.30 21.79
CA VAL A 57 -1.12 -2.53 21.25
C VAL A 57 -0.27 -1.28 21.30
N ALA A 58 0.97 -1.44 21.74
CA ALA A 58 2.01 -0.42 21.68
C ALA A 58 3.12 -0.89 20.74
N ARG A 59 3.59 -0.01 19.89
CA ARG A 59 4.85 -0.21 19.21
C ARG A 59 5.94 0.54 19.95
N ILE A 60 7.09 -0.06 20.13
CA ILE A 60 8.27 0.60 20.73
C ILE A 60 9.49 0.37 19.84
N ARG A 61 10.36 1.37 19.73
CA ARG A 61 11.64 1.26 19.05
C ARG A 61 12.72 0.89 20.06
N MET A 62 13.35 -0.26 19.85
CA MET A 62 14.40 -0.81 20.71
C MET A 62 15.77 -0.25 20.29
N PHE A 63 16.05 1.03 20.63
CA PHE A 63 17.28 1.67 20.18
C PHE A 63 18.53 1.02 20.79
N GLY A 64 19.41 0.50 19.97
CA GLY A 64 20.70 -0.04 20.37
C GLY A 64 21.53 0.98 21.15
N ALA A 65 21.52 2.25 20.71
CA ALA A 65 22.21 3.35 21.38
C ALA A 65 21.72 3.64 22.81
N HIS A 66 20.54 3.18 23.20
CA HIS A 66 20.05 3.30 24.58
C HIS A 66 20.52 2.16 25.48
N MET A 67 20.70 0.96 24.93
CA MET A 67 21.01 -0.26 25.66
C MET A 67 22.50 -0.60 25.70
N PHE A 68 23.26 -0.25 24.66
CA PHE A 68 24.65 -0.69 24.49
C PHE A 68 25.63 0.49 24.59
N ARG A 69 25.61 1.21 25.74
CA ARG A 69 26.46 2.39 25.99
C ARG A 69 27.73 2.10 26.80
N GLY A 70 27.78 0.98 27.51
CA GLY A 70 28.87 0.57 28.36
C GLY A 70 29.37 -0.83 28.04
N ASP A 71 30.22 -1.38 28.91
CA ASP A 71 30.78 -2.73 28.74
C ASP A 71 29.74 -3.85 28.84
N GLN A 72 28.59 -3.57 29.46
CA GLN A 72 27.48 -4.49 29.60
C GLN A 72 26.19 -3.82 29.09
N PRO A 73 25.29 -4.59 28.45
CA PRO A 73 23.98 -4.07 28.05
C PRO A 73 23.15 -3.64 29.28
N ASP A 74 22.48 -2.49 29.16
CA ASP A 74 21.49 -2.01 30.12
C ASP A 74 20.10 -2.03 29.47
N TYR A 75 19.26 -2.95 29.88
CA TYR A 75 17.90 -3.11 29.37
C TYR A 75 16.84 -2.43 30.24
N SER A 76 17.21 -1.85 31.39
CA SER A 76 16.29 -1.36 32.43
C SER A 76 15.20 -0.43 31.93
N LEU A 77 15.54 0.45 30.99
CA LEU A 77 14.59 1.38 30.37
C LEU A 77 13.46 0.65 29.60
N TYR A 78 13.82 -0.40 28.87
CA TYR A 78 12.86 -1.18 28.10
C TYR A 78 12.17 -2.26 28.95
N ASP A 79 12.84 -2.82 29.96
CA ASP A 79 12.20 -3.69 30.95
C ASP A 79 11.03 -2.97 31.63
N ALA A 80 11.24 -1.70 32.04
CA ALA A 80 10.16 -0.88 32.59
C ALA A 80 8.97 -0.72 31.62
N ALA A 81 9.24 -0.58 30.31
CA ALA A 81 8.19 -0.46 29.29
C ALA A 81 7.42 -1.78 29.08
N PHE A 82 8.13 -2.91 29.06
CA PHE A 82 7.50 -4.22 28.92
C PHE A 82 6.67 -4.57 30.16
N ASP A 83 7.18 -4.30 31.36
CA ASP A 83 6.46 -4.50 32.62
C ASP A 83 5.21 -3.61 32.70
N ALA A 84 5.30 -2.34 32.31
CA ALA A 84 4.16 -1.43 32.23
C ALA A 84 3.12 -1.96 31.24
N ALA A 85 3.53 -2.36 30.05
CA ALA A 85 2.66 -2.97 29.06
C ALA A 85 1.89 -4.16 29.61
N GLN A 86 2.58 -5.05 30.35
CA GLN A 86 1.96 -6.21 30.99
C GLN A 86 0.92 -5.79 32.05
N ARG A 87 1.25 -4.83 32.91
CA ARG A 87 0.33 -4.33 33.94
C ARG A 87 -0.94 -3.76 33.35
N HIS A 88 -0.83 -3.04 32.24
CA HIS A 88 -1.94 -2.37 31.56
C HIS A 88 -2.61 -3.23 30.44
N GLY A 89 -2.23 -4.50 30.32
CA GLY A 89 -2.85 -5.42 29.36
C GLY A 89 -2.56 -5.07 27.88
N VAL A 90 -1.52 -4.30 27.62
CA VAL A 90 -1.10 -3.86 26.28
C VAL A 90 -0.07 -4.82 25.70
N LYS A 91 -0.20 -5.19 24.44
CA LYS A 91 0.79 -6.02 23.72
C LYS A 91 1.83 -5.14 23.01
N ILE A 92 3.06 -5.63 22.91
CA ILE A 92 4.18 -4.90 22.31
C ILE A 92 4.54 -5.45 20.94
N PHE A 93 4.63 -4.55 19.96
CA PHE A 93 5.36 -4.71 18.71
C PHE A 93 6.75 -4.09 18.91
N ALA A 94 7.75 -4.93 19.12
CA ALA A 94 9.11 -4.50 19.40
C ALA A 94 9.89 -4.29 18.11
N THR A 95 10.18 -3.03 17.75
CA THR A 95 10.95 -2.70 16.56
C THR A 95 12.44 -2.80 16.85
N LEU A 96 13.13 -3.68 16.14
CA LEU A 96 14.59 -3.79 16.18
C LEU A 96 15.19 -2.54 15.54
N PHE A 97 15.98 -1.80 16.32
CA PHE A 97 16.58 -0.55 15.90
C PHE A 97 18.06 -0.51 16.28
N PRO A 98 18.91 -1.23 15.53
CA PRO A 98 20.33 -1.31 15.80
C PRO A 98 20.99 0.07 15.70
N THR A 99 22.07 0.25 16.43
CA THR A 99 22.90 1.45 16.35
C THR A 99 23.50 1.58 14.93
N THR A 100 23.48 2.79 14.41
CA THR A 100 24.19 3.16 13.19
C THR A 100 25.25 4.19 13.51
N ASP A 101 26.25 4.39 12.66
CA ASP A 101 27.28 5.42 12.84
C ASP A 101 26.68 6.82 12.94
N GLU A 102 25.49 7.02 12.37
CA GLU A 102 24.70 8.23 12.52
C GLU A 102 23.74 8.09 13.71
N LEU A 103 24.22 8.40 14.91
CA LEU A 103 23.43 8.39 16.15
C LEU A 103 22.15 9.24 16.12
N HIS A 104 22.02 10.11 15.12
CA HIS A 104 20.95 11.09 15.00
C HIS A 104 19.88 10.70 13.99
N ASP A 105 20.05 9.63 13.23
CA ASP A 105 19.03 9.24 12.26
C ASP A 105 17.97 8.36 12.95
N VAL A 106 16.88 8.99 13.22
CA VAL A 106 15.77 8.46 14.02
C VAL A 106 14.66 7.87 13.17
N GLY A 107 14.75 7.97 11.87
CA GLY A 107 13.70 7.51 10.99
C GLY A 107 14.25 6.74 9.80
N GLY A 108 13.59 5.71 9.41
CA GLY A 108 13.80 5.06 8.16
C GLY A 108 14.68 3.81 8.20
N PHE A 109 14.65 3.13 7.07
CA PHE A 109 15.36 1.89 6.84
C PHE A 109 16.85 2.14 6.58
N LYS A 110 17.71 1.41 7.28
CA LYS A 110 19.16 1.52 7.16
C LYS A 110 19.78 0.19 6.78
N PHE A 111 20.64 0.22 5.77
CA PHE A 111 21.46 -0.91 5.41
C PHE A 111 22.78 -0.93 6.18
N PRO A 112 23.36 -2.11 6.46
CA PRO A 112 24.69 -2.20 7.02
C PRO A 112 25.74 -1.64 6.04
N GLY A 113 26.66 -0.79 6.53
CA GLY A 113 27.72 -0.20 5.72
C GLY A 113 28.90 -1.13 5.44
N SER A 114 29.10 -2.16 6.29
CA SER A 114 30.22 -3.09 6.20
C SER A 114 29.85 -4.46 6.78
N LYS A 115 30.70 -5.47 6.56
CA LYS A 115 30.56 -6.79 7.23
C LYS A 115 30.68 -6.68 8.75
N GLN A 116 31.56 -5.82 9.25
CA GLN A 116 31.67 -5.60 10.67
C GLN A 116 30.39 -4.98 11.23
N HIS A 117 29.85 -3.97 10.59
CA HIS A 117 28.55 -3.37 10.97
C HIS A 117 27.41 -4.39 10.93
N LEU A 118 27.38 -5.26 9.90
CA LEU A 118 26.39 -6.35 9.83
C LEU A 118 26.53 -7.30 11.03
N GLN A 119 27.76 -7.65 11.44
CA GLN A 119 28.00 -8.49 12.62
C GLN A 119 27.56 -7.81 13.92
N GLU A 120 27.79 -6.51 14.07
CA GLU A 120 27.32 -5.72 15.22
C GLU A 120 25.78 -5.69 15.28
N ILE A 121 25.11 -5.56 14.13
CA ILE A 121 23.65 -5.67 14.02
C ILE A 121 23.18 -7.07 14.44
N ASP A 122 23.85 -8.12 13.98
CA ASP A 122 23.55 -9.50 14.34
C ASP A 122 23.62 -9.73 15.85
N ASP A 123 24.68 -9.23 16.48
CA ASP A 123 24.90 -9.37 17.93
C ASP A 123 23.88 -8.57 18.73
N TYR A 124 23.54 -7.36 18.27
CA TYR A 124 22.43 -6.57 18.83
C TYR A 124 21.13 -7.36 18.78
N ILE A 125 20.74 -7.88 17.62
CA ILE A 125 19.48 -8.62 17.46
C ILE A 125 19.43 -9.83 18.38
N ARG A 126 20.51 -10.66 18.42
CA ARG A 126 20.57 -11.84 19.29
C ARG A 126 20.41 -11.47 20.75
N ASN A 127 21.10 -10.43 21.21
CA ASN A 127 21.04 -10.00 22.59
C ASN A 127 19.66 -9.49 23.00
N VAL A 128 19.05 -8.61 22.17
CA VAL A 128 17.72 -8.07 22.43
C VAL A 128 16.65 -9.15 22.39
N VAL A 129 16.67 -10.01 21.36
CA VAL A 129 15.69 -11.09 21.24
C VAL A 129 15.79 -12.07 22.39
N ARG A 130 16.99 -12.49 22.79
CA ARG A 130 17.20 -13.40 23.93
C ARG A 130 16.68 -12.84 25.25
N HIS A 131 16.85 -11.53 25.46
CA HIS A 131 16.38 -10.87 26.68
C HIS A 131 14.87 -10.80 26.77
N PHE A 132 14.20 -10.36 25.69
CA PHE A 132 12.77 -10.05 25.74
C PHE A 132 11.83 -11.17 25.28
N LYS A 133 12.30 -12.23 24.60
CA LYS A 133 11.46 -13.29 24.04
C LYS A 133 10.58 -14.05 25.05
N GLY A 134 10.94 -14.02 26.31
CA GLY A 134 10.15 -14.65 27.40
C GLY A 134 9.10 -13.73 28.02
N HIS A 135 9.05 -12.46 27.63
CA HIS A 135 8.17 -11.49 28.27
C HIS A 135 6.72 -11.60 27.77
N PRO A 136 5.71 -11.67 28.69
CA PRO A 136 4.31 -11.90 28.28
C PRO A 136 3.67 -10.78 27.45
N ALA A 137 4.19 -9.55 27.55
CA ALA A 137 3.70 -8.44 26.74
C ALA A 137 4.19 -8.48 25.30
N LEU A 138 5.32 -9.17 25.02
CA LEU A 138 5.84 -9.28 23.66
C LEU A 138 4.84 -10.01 22.76
N SER A 139 4.68 -9.50 21.57
CA SER A 139 3.78 -10.06 20.59
C SER A 139 4.43 -10.28 19.23
N VAL A 140 5.12 -9.29 18.74
CA VAL A 140 5.70 -9.28 17.40
C VAL A 140 7.05 -8.57 17.41
N TRP A 141 8.03 -9.12 16.69
CA TRP A 141 9.26 -8.46 16.32
C TRP A 141 9.05 -7.69 15.01
N VAL A 142 9.17 -6.37 15.04
CA VAL A 142 9.25 -5.56 13.83
C VAL A 142 10.71 -5.53 13.40
N LEU A 143 11.01 -6.25 12.31
CA LEU A 143 12.39 -6.53 11.89
C LEU A 143 13.17 -5.28 11.54
N GLN A 144 12.49 -4.30 10.95
CA GLN A 144 13.08 -3.04 10.52
C GLN A 144 11.99 -1.97 10.39
N ASN A 145 12.36 -0.71 10.64
CA ASN A 145 11.48 0.41 10.40
C ASN A 145 11.56 0.86 8.94
N GLU A 146 10.42 0.91 8.27
CA GLU A 146 10.25 1.50 6.95
C GLU A 146 11.26 1.02 5.90
N PRO A 147 11.33 -0.30 5.63
CA PRO A 147 12.13 -0.79 4.51
C PRO A 147 11.70 -0.12 3.21
N GLY A 148 12.65 0.10 2.31
CA GLY A 148 12.45 0.82 1.05
C GLY A 148 12.68 2.34 1.13
N PHE A 149 12.52 2.95 2.31
CA PHE A 149 12.77 4.38 2.47
C PHE A 149 14.23 4.74 2.19
N LYS A 150 14.44 5.64 1.22
CA LYS A 150 15.77 6.05 0.75
C LYS A 150 16.70 4.88 0.34
N ALA A 151 16.15 3.68 0.06
CA ALA A 151 16.94 2.49 -0.27
C ALA A 151 17.98 2.75 -1.38
N PHE A 152 17.63 3.54 -2.39
CA PHE A 152 18.54 3.92 -3.49
C PHE A 152 19.79 4.72 -3.05
N ARG A 153 19.82 5.26 -1.83
CA ARG A 153 20.97 5.99 -1.29
C ARG A 153 21.95 5.10 -0.53
N PHE A 154 21.53 3.88 -0.17
CA PHE A 154 22.28 3.00 0.73
C PHE A 154 22.88 1.77 0.06
N VAL A 155 22.80 1.68 -1.26
CA VAL A 155 23.34 0.55 -2.04
C VAL A 155 24.73 0.84 -2.61
N ASP A 156 25.46 1.77 -2.02
CA ASP A 156 26.80 2.21 -2.45
C ASP A 156 27.78 2.01 -1.26
N THR A 157 27.99 0.77 -0.87
CA THR A 157 28.89 0.37 0.22
C THR A 157 29.69 -0.88 -0.19
N ASP A 158 30.84 -1.11 0.43
CA ASP A 158 31.66 -2.32 0.20
C ASP A 158 30.86 -3.62 0.38
N LEU A 159 29.96 -3.65 1.35
CA LEU A 159 29.08 -4.81 1.58
C LEU A 159 28.05 -4.96 0.48
N SER A 160 27.40 -3.86 0.07
CA SER A 160 26.40 -3.90 -0.99
C SER A 160 27.04 -4.32 -2.34
N ASP A 161 28.26 -3.86 -2.62
CA ASP A 161 29.01 -4.25 -3.80
C ASP A 161 29.31 -5.75 -3.83
N GLU A 162 29.73 -6.31 -2.70
CA GLU A 162 29.95 -7.76 -2.59
C GLU A 162 28.66 -8.57 -2.78
N VAL A 163 27.58 -8.15 -2.13
CA VAL A 163 26.27 -8.79 -2.30
C VAL A 163 25.79 -8.67 -3.74
N LYS A 164 26.00 -7.52 -4.37
CA LYS A 164 25.66 -7.27 -5.78
C LYS A 164 26.46 -8.20 -6.71
N GLU A 165 27.76 -8.35 -6.47
CA GLU A 165 28.59 -9.27 -7.26
C GLU A 165 28.09 -10.72 -7.16
N GLN A 166 27.70 -11.16 -5.96
CA GLN A 166 27.15 -12.51 -5.77
C GLN A 166 25.78 -12.64 -6.46
N TRP A 167 24.92 -11.65 -6.35
CA TRP A 167 23.63 -11.62 -7.02
C TRP A 167 23.77 -11.66 -8.54
N LEU A 168 24.66 -10.86 -9.12
CA LEU A 168 24.94 -10.84 -10.55
C LEU A 168 25.42 -12.21 -11.08
N LYS A 169 26.22 -12.94 -10.29
CA LYS A 169 26.64 -14.30 -10.62
C LYS A 169 25.48 -15.30 -10.66
N SER A 170 24.38 -15.00 -9.97
CA SER A 170 23.17 -15.84 -9.96
C SER A 170 22.22 -15.56 -11.13
N LEU A 171 22.38 -14.42 -11.82
CA LEU A 171 21.53 -14.03 -12.94
C LEU A 171 21.91 -14.74 -14.25
N PRO A 172 20.94 -14.90 -15.17
CA PRO A 172 21.24 -15.38 -16.53
C PRO A 172 22.25 -14.45 -17.22
N LYS A 173 23.29 -15.02 -17.81
CA LYS A 173 24.41 -14.25 -18.40
C LYS A 173 24.15 -13.71 -19.81
N SER A 174 22.94 -13.76 -20.33
CA SER A 174 22.66 -13.26 -21.68
C SER A 174 22.46 -11.74 -21.65
N SER A 175 23.31 -11.02 -22.40
CA SER A 175 23.11 -9.58 -22.66
C SER A 175 22.18 -9.32 -23.86
N TYR A 176 21.69 -10.37 -24.49
CA TYR A 176 20.83 -10.29 -25.66
C TYR A 176 19.63 -11.22 -25.50
N ASP A 177 18.49 -10.80 -26.01
CA ASP A 177 17.30 -11.61 -26.17
C ASP A 177 16.84 -11.54 -27.63
N ASN A 178 16.59 -12.69 -28.25
CA ASN A 178 16.23 -12.76 -29.67
C ASN A 178 17.17 -11.95 -30.61
N GLY A 179 18.45 -11.79 -30.22
CA GLY A 179 19.43 -10.98 -30.97
C GLY A 179 19.43 -9.49 -30.64
N TYR A 180 18.59 -9.05 -29.75
CA TYR A 180 18.52 -7.65 -29.29
C TYR A 180 19.22 -7.46 -27.95
N LEU A 181 19.83 -6.29 -27.78
CA LEU A 181 20.45 -5.91 -26.51
C LEU A 181 19.37 -5.72 -25.43
N LYS A 182 19.54 -6.41 -24.29
CA LYS A 182 18.67 -6.22 -23.14
C LYS A 182 18.97 -4.91 -22.42
N ALA A 183 17.94 -4.24 -21.94
CA ALA A 183 18.13 -3.09 -21.06
C ALA A 183 18.76 -3.53 -19.73
N ASP A 184 19.71 -2.74 -19.26
CA ASP A 184 20.35 -2.94 -17.98
C ASP A 184 19.57 -2.19 -16.88
N PHE A 185 18.72 -2.94 -16.16
CA PHE A 185 18.02 -2.48 -14.95
C PHE A 185 18.70 -2.98 -13.67
N GLU A 186 19.99 -3.30 -13.75
CA GLU A 186 20.73 -3.87 -12.64
C GLU A 186 20.60 -3.06 -11.37
N THR A 187 20.76 -1.75 -11.45
CA THR A 187 20.66 -0.87 -10.29
C THR A 187 19.27 -0.92 -9.66
N GLU A 188 18.22 -0.83 -10.47
CA GLU A 188 16.85 -0.82 -10.00
C GLU A 188 16.44 -2.19 -9.40
N ARG A 189 16.77 -3.26 -10.08
CA ARG A 189 16.51 -4.64 -9.63
C ARG A 189 17.31 -4.98 -8.37
N PHE A 190 18.54 -4.50 -8.28
CA PHE A 190 19.40 -4.76 -7.14
C PHE A 190 18.85 -4.13 -5.85
N VAL A 191 18.26 -2.94 -5.90
CA VAL A 191 17.66 -2.30 -4.72
C VAL A 191 16.54 -3.17 -4.14
N THR A 192 15.66 -3.73 -4.99
CA THR A 192 14.61 -4.66 -4.57
C THR A 192 15.20 -5.91 -3.94
N TYR A 193 16.20 -6.51 -4.60
CA TYR A 193 16.89 -7.69 -4.11
C TYR A 193 17.61 -7.42 -2.78
N TYR A 194 18.36 -6.33 -2.67
CA TYR A 194 19.16 -6.02 -1.48
C TYR A 194 18.29 -5.68 -0.26
N THR A 195 17.17 -4.99 -0.49
CA THR A 195 16.16 -4.74 0.56
C THR A 195 15.62 -6.05 1.11
N PHE A 196 15.24 -6.99 0.23
CA PHE A 196 14.77 -8.30 0.66
C PHE A 196 15.89 -9.14 1.30
N TRP A 197 17.10 -9.15 0.72
CA TRP A 197 18.25 -9.88 1.24
C TRP A 197 18.53 -9.52 2.70
N TYR A 198 18.55 -8.23 3.01
CA TYR A 198 18.81 -7.77 4.38
C TYR A 198 17.66 -8.12 5.33
N LEU A 199 16.42 -7.94 4.93
CA LEU A 199 15.27 -8.35 5.75
C LEU A 199 15.24 -9.86 5.98
N ASN A 200 15.56 -10.66 4.99
CA ASN A 200 15.65 -12.11 5.11
C ASN A 200 16.77 -12.55 6.08
N HIS A 201 17.90 -11.85 6.05
CA HIS A 201 18.99 -12.05 6.98
C HIS A 201 18.56 -11.81 8.44
N ILE A 202 17.93 -10.66 8.71
CA ILE A 202 17.40 -10.31 10.04
C ILE A 202 16.32 -11.33 10.46
N ALA A 203 15.40 -11.65 9.58
CA ALA A 203 14.32 -12.62 9.85
C ALA A 203 14.87 -13.98 10.25
N GLY A 204 15.95 -14.43 9.60
CA GLY A 204 16.64 -15.68 9.93
C GLY A 204 17.22 -15.68 11.36
N ILE A 205 17.82 -14.58 11.78
CA ILE A 205 18.36 -14.46 13.15
C ILE A 205 17.22 -14.47 14.17
N VAL A 206 16.18 -13.66 13.95
CA VAL A 206 15.01 -13.61 14.84
C VAL A 206 14.36 -14.99 14.95
N LEU A 207 14.13 -15.68 13.83
CA LEU A 207 13.52 -17.02 13.81
C LEU A 207 14.36 -18.06 14.57
N ASN A 208 15.68 -17.97 14.49
CA ASN A 208 16.58 -18.89 15.19
C ASN A 208 16.58 -18.65 16.70
N GLU A 209 16.48 -17.39 17.13
CA GLU A 209 16.48 -17.04 18.57
C GLU A 209 15.08 -17.13 19.19
N ASP A 210 14.05 -16.80 18.42
CA ASP A 210 12.65 -16.80 18.85
C ASP A 210 11.73 -17.33 17.73
N PRO A 211 11.50 -18.65 17.69
CA PRO A 211 10.57 -19.24 16.73
C PRO A 211 9.10 -19.03 17.10
N VAL A 212 8.82 -18.36 18.24
CA VAL A 212 7.49 -18.26 18.85
C VAL A 212 6.75 -17.01 18.40
N HIS A 213 7.38 -15.84 18.47
CA HIS A 213 6.72 -14.58 18.19
C HIS A 213 6.71 -14.23 16.70
N GLY A 214 5.73 -13.40 16.31
CA GLY A 214 5.57 -12.95 14.95
C GLY A 214 6.73 -12.09 14.43
N ARG A 215 6.84 -12.02 13.11
CA ARG A 215 7.79 -11.16 12.39
C ARG A 215 7.02 -10.22 11.48
N HIS A 216 7.35 -8.94 11.53
CA HIS A 216 6.63 -7.86 10.89
C HIS A 216 7.60 -6.82 10.29
N VAL A 217 7.16 -6.11 9.28
CA VAL A 217 7.77 -4.87 8.79
C VAL A 217 6.68 -3.88 8.38
N ASN A 218 7.00 -2.60 8.39
CA ASN A 218 6.14 -1.52 7.92
C ASN A 218 6.79 -0.78 6.74
N PRO A 219 6.63 -1.23 5.48
CA PRO A 219 7.12 -0.48 4.33
C PRO A 219 6.76 1.00 4.39
N PHE A 220 7.75 1.86 4.04
CA PHE A 220 7.52 3.29 3.98
C PHE A 220 6.59 3.60 2.83
N GLN A 221 5.67 4.52 3.06
CA GLN A 221 4.81 5.14 2.07
C GLN A 221 4.92 4.49 0.69
N ILE A 222 4.06 3.54 0.40
CA ILE A 222 4.17 2.67 -0.77
C ILE A 222 4.25 3.49 -2.07
N MET A 223 3.49 4.59 -2.13
CA MET A 223 3.55 5.53 -3.26
C MET A 223 4.92 6.20 -3.33
N GLY A 224 5.60 6.05 -4.45
CA GLY A 224 6.99 6.50 -4.68
C GLY A 224 8.06 5.44 -4.38
N TYR A 225 7.70 4.31 -3.76
CA TYR A 225 8.64 3.26 -3.38
C TYR A 225 8.17 1.84 -3.72
N MET A 226 7.11 1.68 -4.49
CA MET A 226 6.54 0.36 -4.83
C MET A 226 7.58 -0.60 -5.41
N SER A 227 8.50 -0.09 -6.22
CA SER A 227 9.56 -0.90 -6.84
C SER A 227 10.60 -1.46 -5.85
N ALA A 228 10.67 -0.95 -4.62
CA ALA A 228 11.66 -1.40 -3.64
C ALA A 228 11.23 -2.67 -2.88
N HIS A 229 10.01 -3.17 -3.08
CA HIS A 229 9.43 -4.24 -2.27
C HIS A 229 9.24 -5.54 -3.04
N ASP A 230 9.79 -6.65 -2.52
CA ASP A 230 9.48 -8.01 -2.96
C ASP A 230 8.41 -8.61 -2.04
N TYR A 231 7.14 -8.41 -2.37
CA TYR A 231 6.03 -8.89 -1.56
C TYR A 231 5.95 -10.41 -1.45
N ASP A 232 6.36 -11.15 -2.49
CA ASP A 232 6.41 -12.62 -2.42
C ASP A 232 7.54 -13.09 -1.50
N GLY A 233 8.65 -12.35 -1.48
CA GLY A 233 9.71 -12.52 -0.49
C GLY A 233 9.20 -12.26 0.93
N TYR A 234 8.49 -11.16 1.13
CA TYR A 234 7.93 -10.79 2.42
C TYR A 234 6.94 -11.83 2.95
N GLU A 235 6.05 -12.36 2.11
CA GLU A 235 5.13 -13.43 2.51
C GLU A 235 5.86 -14.63 3.12
N ARG A 236 7.04 -14.99 2.59
CA ARG A 236 7.81 -16.14 3.05
C ARG A 236 8.49 -15.95 4.41
N ILE A 237 8.86 -14.71 4.75
CA ILE A 237 9.66 -14.43 5.96
C ILE A 237 8.87 -13.77 7.08
N LEU A 238 7.71 -13.18 6.78
CA LEU A 238 6.88 -12.46 7.74
C LEU A 238 5.66 -13.27 8.16
N THR A 239 5.09 -12.91 9.31
CA THR A 239 3.79 -13.41 9.78
C THR A 239 2.68 -12.37 9.64
N SER A 240 3.05 -11.11 9.41
CA SER A 240 2.15 -10.01 9.09
C SER A 240 2.93 -8.92 8.34
N LEU A 241 2.23 -8.16 7.51
CA LEU A 241 2.80 -7.03 6.78
C LEU A 241 2.18 -5.73 7.27
N GLY A 242 2.99 -4.69 7.41
CA GLY A 242 2.56 -3.36 7.83
C GLY A 242 2.59 -2.33 6.73
N LEU A 243 2.28 -1.11 7.12
CA LEU A 243 2.26 0.07 6.27
C LEU A 243 2.52 1.31 7.13
N SER A 244 3.44 2.18 6.71
CA SER A 244 3.51 3.55 7.21
C SER A 244 2.72 4.47 6.30
N MET A 245 1.78 5.22 6.87
CA MET A 245 0.83 6.05 6.14
C MET A 245 0.63 7.39 6.84
N HIS A 246 1.31 8.43 6.33
CA HIS A 246 1.26 9.76 6.91
C HIS A 246 0.62 10.75 5.92
N TYR A 247 -0.42 11.48 6.34
CA TYR A 247 -1.14 12.41 5.46
C TYR A 247 -0.25 13.48 4.87
N ALA A 248 0.61 14.06 5.68
CA ALA A 248 1.60 15.05 5.23
C ALA A 248 2.44 14.60 4.01
N SER A 249 2.44 13.32 3.73
CA SER A 249 3.20 12.74 2.62
C SER A 249 2.30 12.31 1.44
N HIS A 250 1.01 11.98 1.68
CA HIS A 250 0.06 11.61 0.62
C HIS A 250 -0.29 12.76 -0.30
N PHE A 251 -0.16 13.98 0.16
CA PHE A 251 -0.37 15.20 -0.63
C PHE A 251 0.64 15.39 -1.79
N ALA A 252 1.51 14.41 -1.98
CA ALA A 252 2.32 14.31 -3.19
C ALA A 252 1.52 13.96 -4.44
N ILE A 253 0.43 13.19 -4.30
CA ILE A 253 -0.37 12.66 -5.41
C ILE A 253 -1.83 13.09 -5.28
N PHE A 254 -2.35 13.18 -4.05
CA PHE A 254 -3.73 13.53 -3.74
C PHE A 254 -3.82 14.93 -3.16
N ASP A 255 -4.94 15.60 -3.38
CA ASP A 255 -5.25 16.86 -2.69
C ASP A 255 -5.53 16.61 -1.20
N GLU A 256 -5.36 17.65 -0.36
CA GLU A 256 -5.49 17.52 1.09
C GLU A 256 -6.85 16.98 1.55
N ASN A 257 -7.93 17.34 0.84
CA ASN A 257 -9.27 16.84 1.13
C ASN A 257 -9.50 15.39 0.68
N GLU A 258 -8.60 14.79 -0.08
CA GLU A 258 -8.73 13.43 -0.62
C GLU A 258 -8.04 12.35 0.23
N TYR A 259 -7.69 12.64 1.49
CA TYR A 259 -6.97 11.69 2.36
C TYR A 259 -7.70 10.36 2.56
N THR A 260 -9.03 10.31 2.56
CA THR A 260 -9.77 9.03 2.64
C THR A 260 -9.64 8.20 1.37
N MET A 261 -9.54 8.84 0.20
CA MET A 261 -9.26 8.17 -1.07
C MET A 261 -7.84 7.59 -1.08
N ALA A 262 -6.85 8.40 -0.67
CA ALA A 262 -5.47 7.95 -0.52
C ALA A 262 -5.37 6.78 0.47
N THR A 263 -6.05 6.89 1.63
CA THR A 263 -6.12 5.82 2.62
C THR A 263 -6.68 4.53 2.03
N SER A 264 -7.79 4.59 1.29
CA SER A 264 -8.40 3.41 0.66
C SER A 264 -7.43 2.73 -0.31
N LEU A 265 -6.83 3.49 -1.22
CA LEU A 265 -5.86 2.98 -2.20
C LEU A 265 -4.65 2.34 -1.53
N MET A 266 -4.04 3.00 -0.54
CA MET A 266 -2.86 2.50 0.15
C MET A 266 -3.13 1.19 0.88
N ASN A 267 -4.30 1.08 1.53
CA ASN A 267 -4.73 -0.17 2.17
C ASN A 267 -4.94 -1.29 1.14
N ASP A 268 -5.48 -1.00 -0.04
CA ASP A 268 -5.66 -2.02 -1.09
C ASP A 268 -4.34 -2.51 -1.67
N ILE A 269 -3.36 -1.62 -1.86
CA ILE A 269 -2.01 -1.99 -2.30
C ILE A 269 -1.35 -2.92 -1.28
N ILE A 270 -1.33 -2.52 0.01
CA ILE A 270 -0.65 -3.32 1.03
C ILE A 270 -1.37 -4.63 1.31
N ARG A 271 -2.71 -4.66 1.26
CA ARG A 271 -3.51 -5.88 1.39
C ARG A 271 -3.15 -6.88 0.28
N SER A 272 -3.03 -6.41 -0.95
CA SER A 272 -2.54 -7.23 -2.06
C SER A 272 -1.09 -7.69 -1.85
N GLY A 273 -0.23 -6.81 -1.36
CA GLY A 273 1.18 -7.13 -1.05
C GLY A 273 1.34 -8.13 0.08
N ALA A 274 0.45 -8.12 1.07
CA ALA A 274 0.48 -9.06 2.19
C ALA A 274 0.17 -10.52 1.78
N ARG A 275 -0.44 -10.73 0.61
CA ARG A 275 -0.85 -12.05 0.11
C ARG A 275 -1.81 -12.74 1.12
N HIS A 276 -1.36 -13.87 1.71
CA HIS A 276 -2.12 -14.63 2.69
C HIS A 276 -1.91 -14.16 4.14
N ASN A 277 -0.94 -13.29 4.37
CA ASN A 277 -0.65 -12.75 5.69
C ASN A 277 -1.65 -11.65 6.08
N PRO A 278 -2.00 -11.50 7.36
CA PRO A 278 -2.73 -10.33 7.83
C PRO A 278 -1.90 -9.06 7.62
N TYR A 279 -2.58 -7.93 7.36
CA TYR A 279 -1.89 -6.65 7.27
C TYR A 279 -2.36 -5.66 8.33
N TRP A 280 -1.50 -4.69 8.64
CA TRP A 280 -1.68 -3.65 9.64
C TRP A 280 -1.37 -2.27 9.05
N VAL A 281 -1.98 -1.23 9.59
CA VAL A 281 -1.48 0.12 9.46
C VAL A 281 -0.58 0.38 10.67
N THR A 282 0.72 0.22 10.50
CA THR A 282 1.68 0.20 11.62
C THR A 282 2.11 1.58 12.05
N GLU A 283 2.04 2.55 11.15
CA GLU A 283 2.20 3.96 11.45
C GLU A 283 1.15 4.77 10.70
N ILE A 284 0.38 5.57 11.43
CA ILE A 284 -0.54 6.56 10.86
C ILE A 284 -0.40 7.87 11.63
N GLN A 285 -0.46 8.98 10.94
CA GLN A 285 -0.28 10.31 11.54
C GLN A 285 -1.28 10.53 12.68
N ALA A 286 -0.73 10.83 13.88
CA ALA A 286 -1.53 11.13 15.04
C ALA A 286 -1.72 12.63 15.24
N GLY A 287 -0.66 13.41 15.24
CA GLY A 287 -0.66 14.80 15.64
C GLY A 287 -0.06 15.76 14.63
N ASN A 288 0.28 16.91 15.11
CA ASN A 288 0.80 18.02 14.33
C ASN A 288 2.16 17.71 13.72
N VAL A 289 2.31 18.05 12.46
CA VAL A 289 3.59 18.07 11.73
C VAL A 289 3.88 19.52 11.34
N MET A 290 5.03 20.02 11.73
CA MET A 290 5.47 21.40 11.47
C MET A 290 6.67 21.44 10.52
N ALA A 291 7.74 20.74 10.89
CA ALA A 291 9.01 20.74 10.19
C ALA A 291 9.37 19.39 9.58
N SER A 292 8.88 18.31 10.19
CA SER A 292 9.13 16.95 9.75
C SER A 292 8.18 16.50 8.69
N GLY A 293 8.08 16.15 7.74
CA GLY A 293 7.05 15.81 6.75
C GLY A 293 7.06 16.75 5.57
N ARG A 294 6.31 16.37 4.56
CA ARG A 294 6.30 17.11 3.30
C ARG A 294 5.44 18.37 3.36
N THR A 295 4.34 18.30 4.08
CA THR A 295 3.38 19.38 4.23
C THR A 295 3.02 19.54 5.70
N PRO A 296 3.11 20.75 6.29
CA PRO A 296 2.62 21.00 7.64
C PRO A 296 1.13 20.66 7.73
N TYR A 297 0.77 19.81 8.69
CA TYR A 297 -0.61 19.37 8.83
C TYR A 297 -0.89 18.83 10.24
N CYS A 298 -2.02 19.20 10.80
CA CYS A 298 -2.55 18.63 12.04
C CYS A 298 -3.95 18.07 11.76
N PRO A 299 -4.15 16.75 11.75
CA PRO A 299 -5.47 16.17 11.49
C PRO A 299 -6.42 16.51 12.64
N PRO A 300 -7.63 17.02 12.38
CA PRO A 300 -8.67 17.13 13.41
C PRO A 300 -9.21 15.74 13.76
N GLY A 301 -9.86 15.60 14.93
CA GLY A 301 -10.41 14.31 15.37
C GLY A 301 -11.37 13.66 14.36
N ASN A 302 -12.17 14.47 13.65
CA ASN A 302 -13.05 13.98 12.58
C ASN A 302 -12.27 13.26 11.46
N HIS A 303 -11.10 13.77 11.08
CA HIS A 303 -10.25 13.11 10.07
C HIS A 303 -9.66 11.81 10.63
N VAL A 304 -9.26 11.81 11.91
CA VAL A 304 -8.76 10.61 12.60
C VAL A 304 -9.78 9.47 12.51
N SER A 305 -11.04 9.72 12.87
CA SER A 305 -12.10 8.70 12.76
C SER A 305 -12.29 8.22 11.32
N GLN A 306 -12.29 9.14 10.35
CA GLN A 306 -12.50 8.78 8.93
C GLN A 306 -11.42 7.80 8.42
N TYR A 307 -10.16 8.07 8.70
CA TYR A 307 -9.12 7.18 8.19
C TYR A 307 -8.96 5.88 9.00
N LEU A 308 -9.27 5.88 10.28
CA LEU A 308 -9.35 4.64 11.06
C LEU A 308 -10.43 3.72 10.48
N TRP A 309 -11.65 4.22 10.33
CA TRP A 309 -12.75 3.43 9.78
C TRP A 309 -12.51 3.01 8.32
N THR A 310 -11.91 3.88 7.50
CA THR A 310 -11.56 3.52 6.12
C THR A 310 -10.55 2.37 6.10
N SER A 311 -9.51 2.43 6.93
CA SER A 311 -8.51 1.36 7.00
C SER A 311 -9.11 0.04 7.50
N LEU A 312 -9.96 0.09 8.53
CA LEU A 312 -10.70 -1.08 9.03
C LEU A 312 -11.60 -1.67 7.95
N ALA A 313 -12.38 -0.82 7.24
CA ALA A 313 -13.26 -1.27 6.15
C ALA A 313 -12.50 -1.81 4.93
N ARG A 314 -11.21 -1.56 4.82
CA ARG A 314 -10.33 -2.21 3.82
C ARG A 314 -9.61 -3.45 4.34
N GLY A 315 -9.83 -3.83 5.63
CA GLY A 315 -9.41 -5.11 6.20
C GLY A 315 -8.16 -5.06 7.07
N ALA A 316 -7.73 -3.87 7.51
CA ALA A 316 -6.64 -3.76 8.47
C ALA A 316 -6.96 -4.49 9.77
N LYS A 317 -6.06 -5.33 10.26
CA LYS A 317 -6.20 -6.08 11.51
C LYS A 317 -5.82 -5.27 12.75
N GLY A 318 -5.14 -4.17 12.56
CA GLY A 318 -4.85 -3.20 13.59
C GLY A 318 -4.27 -1.93 13.00
N ILE A 319 -4.36 -0.85 13.77
CA ILE A 319 -3.88 0.46 13.38
C ILE A 319 -3.12 1.06 14.55
N MET A 320 -1.89 1.54 14.31
CA MET A 320 -1.06 2.17 15.31
C MET A 320 -0.70 3.59 14.90
N PHE A 321 -0.88 4.52 15.81
CA PHE A 321 -0.53 5.91 15.59
C PHE A 321 0.98 6.16 15.69
N TRP A 322 1.47 7.04 14.89
CA TRP A 322 2.74 7.72 15.02
C TRP A 322 2.47 9.13 15.52
N THR A 323 2.52 9.49 16.82
CA THR A 323 2.89 8.71 18.01
C THR A 323 1.90 8.96 19.15
N LEU A 324 1.96 8.18 20.26
CA LEU A 324 1.20 8.55 21.49
C LEU A 324 1.77 9.83 22.09
N ASN A 325 3.01 9.78 22.58
CA ASN A 325 3.74 10.89 23.16
C ASN A 325 4.73 11.48 22.17
N PRO A 326 4.78 12.81 22.00
CA PRO A 326 5.78 13.42 21.14
C PRO A 326 7.18 13.18 21.69
N ARG A 327 8.17 13.17 20.80
CA ARG A 327 9.57 13.05 21.19
C ARG A 327 10.05 14.32 21.89
N GLY A 328 10.97 14.15 22.87
CA GLY A 328 11.55 15.28 23.59
C GLY A 328 12.69 15.97 22.86
N ALA A 329 13.37 15.29 21.95
CA ALA A 329 14.59 15.80 21.30
C ALA A 329 14.77 15.30 19.87
N VAL A 330 15.73 15.90 19.15
CA VAL A 330 16.19 15.56 17.81
C VAL A 330 15.15 15.85 16.72
N GLN A 331 15.19 15.11 15.63
CA GLN A 331 14.18 15.21 14.58
C GLN A 331 12.79 14.85 15.13
N GLU A 332 11.76 15.57 14.65
CA GLU A 332 10.36 15.38 15.09
C GLU A 332 10.10 15.75 16.55
N ALA A 333 11.03 16.47 17.21
CA ALA A 333 10.83 16.92 18.59
C ALA A 333 9.57 17.78 18.72
N GLY A 334 8.66 17.39 19.62
CA GLY A 334 7.37 18.04 19.84
C GLY A 334 6.32 17.81 18.76
N GLU A 335 6.60 16.98 17.74
CA GLU A 335 5.65 16.70 16.66
C GLU A 335 4.96 15.33 16.82
N TRP A 336 3.93 15.09 16.03
CA TRP A 336 3.23 13.80 15.85
C TRP A 336 2.41 13.30 17.06
N GLY A 337 2.44 13.96 18.21
CA GLY A 337 1.78 13.49 19.44
C GLY A 337 0.27 13.34 19.31
N LEU A 338 -0.28 12.21 19.76
CA LEU A 338 -1.70 11.97 19.94
C LEU A 338 -2.21 12.65 21.23
N ILE A 339 -1.39 12.66 22.29
CA ILE A 339 -1.58 13.45 23.49
C ILE A 339 -0.92 14.84 23.34
N ASP A 340 -1.35 15.78 24.13
CA ASP A 340 -0.72 17.09 24.23
C ASP A 340 0.59 17.06 25.05
N TYR A 341 1.29 18.20 25.15
CA TYR A 341 2.55 18.28 25.89
C TYR A 341 2.38 18.15 27.42
N LEU A 342 1.17 18.29 27.90
CA LEU A 342 0.82 18.13 29.33
C LEU A 342 0.23 16.73 29.61
N ARG A 343 0.31 15.82 28.63
CA ARG A 343 -0.23 14.45 28.66
C ARG A 343 -1.75 14.39 28.73
N GLY A 344 -2.43 15.47 28.31
CA GLY A 344 -3.87 15.59 28.26
C GLY A 344 -4.48 14.99 26.98
N ASP A 345 -5.80 14.81 27.07
CA ASP A 345 -6.60 14.31 25.95
C ASP A 345 -6.74 15.37 24.85
N THR A 346 -6.37 15.03 23.62
CA THR A 346 -6.67 15.83 22.43
C THR A 346 -7.97 15.36 21.78
N ASP A 347 -8.53 16.17 20.87
CA ASP A 347 -9.68 15.77 20.04
C ASP A 347 -9.37 14.50 19.20
N ARG A 348 -8.13 14.32 18.80
CA ARG A 348 -7.62 13.16 18.05
C ARG A 348 -7.63 11.88 18.89
N LEU A 349 -7.14 11.97 20.13
CA LEU A 349 -7.18 10.86 21.09
C LEU A 349 -8.62 10.46 21.42
N LEU A 350 -9.49 11.45 21.63
CA LEU A 350 -10.91 11.20 21.89
C LEU A 350 -11.61 10.53 20.71
N ALA A 351 -11.26 10.92 19.47
CA ALA A 351 -11.77 10.28 18.26
C ALA A 351 -11.28 8.82 18.13
N ALA A 352 -9.98 8.58 18.40
CA ALA A 352 -9.41 7.25 18.40
C ALA A 352 -10.04 6.33 19.46
N ARG A 353 -10.31 6.87 20.67
CA ARG A 353 -11.01 6.16 21.75
C ARG A 353 -12.40 5.69 21.32
N LYS A 354 -13.20 6.54 20.69
CA LYS A 354 -14.54 6.16 20.18
C LYS A 354 -14.48 4.99 19.21
N VAL A 355 -13.48 4.99 18.31
CA VAL A 355 -13.29 3.87 17.37
C VAL A 355 -12.88 2.61 18.12
N ALA A 356 -11.97 2.70 19.11
CA ALA A 356 -11.54 1.58 19.92
C ALA A 356 -12.69 0.98 20.76
N GLU A 357 -13.53 1.82 21.38
CA GLU A 357 -14.76 1.41 22.09
C GLU A 357 -15.74 0.68 21.15
N ALA A 358 -15.95 1.21 19.94
CA ALA A 358 -16.80 0.56 18.96
C ALA A 358 -16.23 -0.81 18.51
N LEU A 359 -14.91 -0.96 18.47
CA LEU A 359 -14.28 -2.24 18.19
C LEU A 359 -14.41 -3.24 19.34
N GLU A 360 -14.45 -2.82 20.59
CA GLU A 360 -14.79 -3.71 21.72
C GLU A 360 -16.25 -4.20 21.63
N GLU A 361 -17.19 -3.36 21.17
CA GLU A 361 -18.61 -3.74 21.02
C GLU A 361 -18.87 -4.58 19.75
N TYR A 362 -18.31 -4.20 18.60
CA TYR A 362 -18.63 -4.78 17.29
C TYR A 362 -17.50 -5.58 16.65
N GLY A 363 -16.30 -5.52 17.21
CA GLY A 363 -15.08 -6.03 16.57
C GLY A 363 -15.13 -7.53 16.25
N GLY A 364 -15.76 -8.34 17.10
CA GLY A 364 -15.95 -9.78 16.83
C GLY A 364 -16.83 -10.08 15.61
N GLN A 365 -17.73 -9.15 15.23
CA GLN A 365 -18.48 -9.24 13.97
C GLN A 365 -17.62 -8.77 12.79
N ILE A 366 -16.89 -7.66 12.97
CA ILE A 366 -16.02 -7.07 11.96
C ILE A 366 -14.90 -8.04 11.57
N GLU A 367 -14.35 -8.80 12.53
CA GLU A 367 -13.29 -9.80 12.27
C GLU A 367 -13.71 -10.88 11.27
N LYS A 368 -15.00 -11.24 11.26
CA LYS A 368 -15.57 -12.23 10.33
C LYS A 368 -15.82 -11.69 8.92
N MET A 369 -15.74 -10.36 8.73
CA MET A 369 -16.01 -9.73 7.46
C MET A 369 -14.75 -9.70 6.57
N LYS A 370 -14.98 -9.66 5.26
CA LYS A 370 -13.94 -9.46 4.25
C LYS A 370 -14.20 -8.16 3.49
N PRO A 371 -13.17 -7.42 3.09
CA PRO A 371 -13.33 -6.24 2.24
C PRO A 371 -14.15 -6.54 1.00
N VAL A 372 -15.06 -5.62 0.66
CA VAL A 372 -15.81 -5.67 -0.59
C VAL A 372 -15.03 -4.91 -1.64
N SER A 373 -14.61 -5.59 -2.70
CA SER A 373 -14.02 -4.98 -3.88
C SER A 373 -14.92 -5.21 -5.09
N ALA A 374 -14.90 -4.29 -6.03
CA ALA A 374 -15.48 -4.54 -7.35
C ALA A 374 -14.65 -5.60 -8.09
N PRO A 375 -15.23 -6.36 -9.01
CA PRO A 375 -14.47 -7.27 -9.86
C PRO A 375 -13.67 -6.50 -10.94
N ILE A 376 -12.93 -5.49 -10.50
CA ILE A 376 -12.06 -4.60 -11.29
C ILE A 376 -10.71 -4.59 -10.61
N THR A 377 -9.65 -4.95 -11.33
CA THR A 377 -8.28 -4.95 -10.80
C THR A 377 -7.39 -4.02 -11.61
N LEU A 378 -6.78 -3.05 -10.94
CA LEU A 378 -5.72 -2.22 -11.50
C LEU A 378 -4.40 -2.96 -11.37
N LEU A 379 -3.73 -3.19 -12.49
CA LEU A 379 -2.51 -3.99 -12.55
C LEU A 379 -1.29 -3.12 -12.80
N TYR A 380 -0.19 -3.45 -12.13
CA TYR A 380 1.13 -2.88 -12.36
C TYR A 380 2.19 -3.98 -12.46
N SER A 381 3.35 -3.65 -13.03
CA SER A 381 4.54 -4.50 -13.05
C SER A 381 5.73 -3.78 -12.41
N HIS A 382 6.64 -4.50 -11.78
CA HIS A 382 7.90 -3.93 -11.32
C HIS A 382 8.75 -3.41 -12.50
N GLU A 383 8.67 -4.06 -13.65
CA GLU A 383 9.36 -3.65 -14.86
C GLU A 383 8.93 -2.24 -15.31
N SER A 384 7.67 -1.87 -15.13
CA SER A 384 7.20 -0.50 -15.41
C SER A 384 7.91 0.54 -14.55
N PHE A 385 8.12 0.24 -13.27
CA PHE A 385 8.86 1.13 -12.36
C PHE A 385 10.36 1.18 -12.69
N TYR A 386 10.95 0.07 -13.13
CA TYR A 386 12.35 0.07 -13.58
C TYR A 386 12.51 0.93 -14.83
N VAL A 387 11.60 0.81 -15.79
CA VAL A 387 11.60 1.60 -17.02
C VAL A 387 11.43 3.10 -16.73
N GLU A 388 10.46 3.49 -15.88
CA GLU A 388 10.27 4.91 -15.55
C GLU A 388 11.51 5.51 -14.86
N ARG A 389 12.12 4.80 -13.91
CA ARG A 389 13.34 5.23 -13.22
C ARG A 389 14.53 5.33 -14.17
N PHE A 390 14.72 4.33 -15.03
CA PHE A 390 15.77 4.33 -16.05
C PHE A 390 15.63 5.56 -16.96
N ASN A 391 14.43 5.78 -17.49
CA ASN A 391 14.15 6.91 -18.37
C ASN A 391 14.30 8.27 -17.67
N ALA A 392 13.77 8.41 -16.46
CA ALA A 392 13.85 9.65 -15.70
C ALA A 392 15.29 10.00 -15.30
N ARG A 393 16.11 9.00 -15.00
CA ARG A 393 17.55 9.19 -14.71
C ARG A 393 18.33 9.59 -15.96
N ALA A 394 18.08 8.92 -17.09
CA ALA A 394 18.75 9.20 -18.35
C ALA A 394 18.31 10.54 -18.97
N TYR A 395 17.05 10.90 -18.82
CA TYR A 395 16.43 12.06 -19.45
C TYR A 395 15.52 12.81 -18.46
N PRO A 396 16.08 13.53 -17.46
CA PRO A 396 15.30 14.28 -16.48
C PRO A 396 14.32 15.26 -17.14
N SER A 397 13.11 15.38 -16.59
CA SER A 397 12.05 16.21 -17.16
C SER A 397 11.10 16.72 -16.06
N ASP A 398 10.47 17.86 -16.31
CA ASP A 398 9.40 18.43 -15.49
C ASP A 398 8.00 17.89 -15.88
N LYS A 399 7.88 17.17 -16.99
CA LYS A 399 6.63 16.62 -17.49
C LYS A 399 6.20 15.37 -16.70
N GLU A 400 4.94 15.34 -16.26
CA GLU A 400 4.42 14.29 -15.37
C GLU A 400 4.65 12.86 -15.92
N ALA A 401 4.37 12.64 -17.19
CA ALA A 401 4.57 11.33 -17.82
C ALA A 401 6.06 10.92 -17.98
N ARG A 402 7.01 11.77 -17.61
CA ARG A 402 8.45 11.49 -17.65
C ARG A 402 9.13 11.49 -16.29
N LYS A 403 8.34 11.65 -15.21
CA LYS A 403 8.82 11.56 -13.83
C LYS A 403 8.82 10.12 -13.33
N ILE A 404 9.54 9.88 -12.25
CA ILE A 404 9.67 8.55 -11.62
C ILE A 404 8.32 8.00 -11.12
N ASP A 405 7.37 8.84 -10.79
CA ASP A 405 6.08 8.46 -10.19
C ASP A 405 4.91 8.46 -11.18
N CYS A 406 5.19 8.44 -12.50
CA CYS A 406 4.15 8.53 -13.52
C CYS A 406 3.21 7.32 -13.56
N VAL A 407 3.74 6.11 -13.33
CA VAL A 407 2.93 4.87 -13.27
C VAL A 407 2.01 4.89 -12.06
N GLU A 408 2.54 5.28 -10.89
CA GLU A 408 1.75 5.38 -9.66
C GLU A 408 0.66 6.44 -9.75
N LYS A 409 0.94 7.59 -10.35
CA LYS A 409 -0.06 8.65 -10.60
C LYS A 409 -1.18 8.16 -11.51
N SER A 410 -0.84 7.46 -12.59
CA SER A 410 -1.83 6.88 -13.51
C SER A 410 -2.71 5.87 -12.79
N LEU A 411 -2.13 4.97 -12.01
CA LEU A 411 -2.86 4.01 -11.18
C LEU A 411 -3.78 4.71 -10.18
N SER A 412 -3.29 5.77 -9.52
CA SER A 412 -4.07 6.54 -8.53
C SER A 412 -5.28 7.24 -9.17
N MET A 413 -5.12 7.82 -10.36
CA MET A 413 -6.22 8.48 -11.06
C MET A 413 -7.26 7.49 -11.58
N ALA A 414 -6.84 6.32 -12.06
CA ALA A 414 -7.77 5.24 -12.42
C ALA A 414 -8.56 4.75 -11.20
N TYR A 415 -7.88 4.54 -10.06
CA TYR A 415 -8.54 4.17 -8.79
C TYR A 415 -9.59 5.20 -8.38
N LYS A 416 -9.21 6.48 -8.36
CA LYS A 416 -10.10 7.60 -8.02
C LYS A 416 -11.31 7.66 -8.96
N ALA A 417 -11.10 7.57 -10.27
CA ALA A 417 -12.17 7.64 -11.27
C ALA A 417 -13.19 6.48 -11.14
N ILE A 418 -12.75 5.30 -10.75
CA ILE A 418 -13.65 4.15 -10.53
C ILE A 418 -14.40 4.32 -9.20
N SER A 419 -13.73 4.82 -8.18
CA SER A 419 -14.26 4.86 -6.80
C SER A 419 -15.44 5.81 -6.60
N ILE A 420 -15.66 6.80 -7.47
CA ILE A 420 -16.84 7.68 -7.40
C ILE A 420 -18.18 6.94 -7.51
N ASN A 421 -18.16 5.69 -8.02
CA ASN A 421 -19.32 4.80 -8.07
C ASN A 421 -19.64 4.16 -6.70
N GLY A 422 -18.89 4.49 -5.66
CA GLY A 422 -18.99 3.87 -4.33
C GLY A 422 -18.52 2.43 -4.33
N VAL A 423 -17.50 2.13 -5.11
CA VAL A 423 -16.82 0.83 -5.15
C VAL A 423 -15.31 1.03 -5.01
N CYS A 424 -14.62 0.02 -4.48
CA CYS A 424 -13.16 0.02 -4.46
C CYS A 424 -12.67 -1.02 -5.47
N PRO A 425 -11.89 -0.65 -6.49
CA PRO A 425 -11.18 -1.64 -7.31
C PRO A 425 -10.07 -2.30 -6.49
N GLU A 426 -9.63 -3.47 -6.91
CA GLU A 426 -8.41 -4.08 -6.39
C GLU A 426 -7.19 -3.47 -7.07
N VAL A 427 -6.05 -3.50 -6.38
CA VAL A 427 -4.75 -3.11 -6.94
C VAL A 427 -3.77 -4.25 -6.71
N CYS A 428 -3.10 -4.70 -7.75
CA CYS A 428 -2.26 -5.88 -7.61
C CYS A 428 -1.13 -5.87 -8.64
N GLU A 429 0.00 -6.43 -8.25
CA GLU A 429 1.08 -6.73 -9.18
C GLU A 429 0.66 -7.84 -10.14
N MET A 430 1.01 -7.74 -11.42
CA MET A 430 0.63 -8.69 -12.47
C MET A 430 0.95 -10.15 -12.12
N LYS A 431 2.02 -10.39 -11.36
CA LYS A 431 2.41 -11.75 -10.93
C LYS A 431 1.46 -12.36 -9.90
N ALA A 432 0.73 -11.53 -9.14
CA ALA A 432 -0.22 -11.97 -8.12
C ALA A 432 -1.68 -11.98 -8.62
N PHE A 433 -1.93 -11.51 -9.84
CA PHE A 433 -3.26 -11.53 -10.42
C PHE A 433 -3.64 -12.94 -10.88
N ASP A 434 -4.84 -13.36 -10.52
CA ASP A 434 -5.41 -14.63 -11.00
C ASP A 434 -5.93 -14.47 -12.42
N TRP A 435 -5.11 -14.81 -13.39
CA TRP A 435 -5.43 -14.73 -14.82
C TRP A 435 -6.46 -15.78 -15.28
N ASP A 436 -6.72 -16.80 -14.48
CA ASP A 436 -7.70 -17.85 -14.80
C ASP A 436 -9.11 -17.47 -14.36
N ASP A 437 -9.26 -16.57 -13.36
CA ASP A 437 -10.56 -16.02 -12.94
C ASP A 437 -10.99 -14.84 -13.85
N ALA A 438 -11.51 -15.16 -15.02
CA ALA A 438 -11.77 -14.17 -16.06
C ALA A 438 -13.22 -13.69 -16.16
N GLN A 439 -14.20 -14.55 -15.83
CA GLN A 439 -15.60 -14.26 -16.13
C GLN A 439 -16.16 -13.10 -15.29
N GLY A 440 -16.60 -12.04 -15.98
CA GLY A 440 -17.14 -10.84 -15.34
C GLY A 440 -16.10 -9.96 -14.66
N ARG A 441 -14.80 -10.31 -14.80
CA ARG A 441 -13.67 -9.52 -14.28
C ARG A 441 -13.20 -8.47 -15.29
N VAL A 442 -12.73 -7.35 -14.78
CA VAL A 442 -12.08 -6.27 -15.55
C VAL A 442 -10.65 -6.11 -15.04
N ALA A 443 -9.68 -6.31 -15.92
CA ALA A 443 -8.29 -5.97 -15.69
C ALA A 443 -7.97 -4.62 -16.36
N VAL A 444 -7.31 -3.72 -15.65
CA VAL A 444 -6.94 -2.39 -16.14
C VAL A 444 -5.43 -2.22 -16.07
N LEU A 445 -4.82 -1.80 -17.15
CA LEU A 445 -3.42 -1.42 -17.25
C LEU A 445 -3.31 0.10 -17.45
N PRO A 446 -3.27 0.91 -16.37
CA PRO A 446 -3.20 2.36 -16.47
C PRO A 446 -1.72 2.81 -16.59
N ASP A 447 -1.28 3.14 -17.78
CA ASP A 447 0.11 3.53 -18.11
C ASP A 447 1.17 2.51 -17.61
N CYS A 448 0.83 1.20 -17.64
CA CYS A 448 1.73 0.11 -17.27
C CYS A 448 2.80 -0.08 -18.39
N LEU A 449 3.87 0.70 -18.30
CA LEU A 449 4.87 0.93 -19.36
C LEU A 449 5.46 -0.37 -19.92
N ALA A 450 5.79 -1.31 -19.04
CA ALA A 450 6.38 -2.58 -19.41
C ALA A 450 5.49 -3.74 -18.96
N VAL A 451 5.17 -4.62 -19.91
CA VAL A 451 4.43 -5.85 -19.66
C VAL A 451 5.29 -7.04 -20.08
N PRO A 452 5.84 -7.79 -19.11
CA PRO A 452 6.68 -8.95 -19.39
C PRO A 452 6.03 -9.96 -20.33
N SER A 453 6.82 -10.52 -21.22
CA SER A 453 6.38 -11.47 -22.26
C SER A 453 5.68 -12.71 -21.68
N VAL A 454 6.02 -13.11 -20.47
CA VAL A 454 5.38 -14.23 -19.75
C VAL A 454 3.88 -14.02 -19.50
N TYR A 455 3.38 -12.79 -19.57
CA TYR A 455 1.96 -12.47 -19.38
C TYR A 455 1.16 -12.41 -20.67
N TRP A 456 1.77 -12.36 -21.87
CA TRP A 456 1.04 -12.15 -23.11
C TRP A 456 0.03 -13.28 -23.40
N GLU A 457 0.43 -14.54 -23.23
CA GLU A 457 -0.49 -15.67 -23.37
C GLU A 457 -1.56 -15.70 -22.26
N LYS A 458 -1.22 -15.28 -21.03
CA LYS A 458 -2.18 -15.18 -19.92
C LYS A 458 -3.23 -14.10 -20.21
N ILE A 459 -2.82 -12.94 -20.73
CA ILE A 459 -3.71 -11.87 -21.18
C ILE A 459 -4.66 -12.38 -22.27
N ARG A 460 -4.12 -13.07 -23.28
CA ARG A 460 -4.95 -13.66 -24.35
C ARG A 460 -5.95 -14.67 -23.80
N ALA A 461 -5.53 -15.56 -22.94
CA ALA A 461 -6.38 -16.56 -22.30
C ALA A 461 -7.49 -15.91 -21.45
N PHE A 462 -7.13 -14.92 -20.62
CA PHE A 462 -8.05 -14.15 -19.79
C PHE A 462 -9.16 -13.50 -20.61
N VAL A 463 -8.81 -12.77 -21.67
CA VAL A 463 -9.81 -12.12 -22.54
C VAL A 463 -10.66 -13.18 -23.24
N LYS A 464 -10.03 -14.24 -23.81
CA LYS A 464 -10.76 -15.31 -24.50
C LYS A 464 -11.78 -16.00 -23.59
N ALA A 465 -11.51 -16.15 -22.31
CA ALA A 465 -12.36 -16.79 -21.32
C ALA A 465 -13.55 -15.90 -20.86
N GLY A 466 -13.52 -14.59 -21.10
CA GLY A 466 -14.61 -13.66 -20.78
C GLY A 466 -14.19 -12.45 -19.94
N GLY A 467 -12.90 -12.30 -19.67
CA GLY A 467 -12.35 -11.11 -19.03
C GLY A 467 -12.40 -9.88 -19.94
N LYS A 468 -12.57 -8.72 -19.35
CA LYS A 468 -12.41 -7.44 -20.05
C LYS A 468 -11.05 -6.85 -19.70
N LEU A 469 -10.29 -6.45 -20.71
CA LEU A 469 -9.02 -5.75 -20.54
C LEU A 469 -9.16 -4.29 -20.97
N ILE A 470 -8.75 -3.36 -20.12
CA ILE A 470 -8.67 -1.92 -20.44
C ILE A 470 -7.19 -1.53 -20.41
N VAL A 471 -6.68 -1.01 -21.50
CA VAL A 471 -5.28 -0.64 -21.70
C VAL A 471 -5.22 0.84 -22.03
N THR A 472 -4.61 1.64 -21.18
CA THR A 472 -4.50 3.08 -21.38
C THR A 472 -3.04 3.55 -21.30
N GLY A 473 -2.78 4.77 -21.75
CA GLY A 473 -1.45 5.34 -21.68
C GLY A 473 -0.45 4.61 -22.56
N ARG A 474 0.77 4.51 -22.09
CA ARG A 474 1.87 3.78 -22.77
C ARG A 474 1.95 2.33 -22.33
N SER A 475 0.85 1.77 -21.79
CA SER A 475 0.83 0.37 -21.38
C SER A 475 1.20 -0.54 -22.53
N MET A 476 2.01 -1.57 -22.22
CA MET A 476 2.53 -2.50 -23.20
C MET A 476 3.43 -1.86 -24.28
N TYR A 477 4.10 -0.76 -23.97
CA TYR A 477 5.07 -0.20 -24.90
C TYR A 477 6.40 -0.95 -24.85
N TYR A 478 6.77 -1.50 -23.67
CA TYR A 478 7.98 -2.29 -23.48
C TYR A 478 7.68 -3.68 -22.92
N ASP A 479 8.56 -4.62 -23.26
CA ASP A 479 8.69 -5.89 -22.55
C ASP A 479 9.62 -5.77 -21.31
N GLU A 480 9.93 -6.88 -20.66
CA GLU A 480 10.81 -6.97 -19.49
C GLU A 480 12.27 -6.57 -19.75
N ASN A 481 12.68 -6.45 -21.01
CA ASN A 481 14.01 -6.07 -21.47
C ASN A 481 14.03 -4.66 -22.11
N MET A 482 12.93 -3.92 -21.98
CA MET A 482 12.74 -2.61 -22.62
C MET A 482 12.75 -2.67 -24.15
N PHE A 483 12.43 -3.84 -24.74
CA PHE A 483 12.19 -3.93 -26.17
C PHE A 483 10.79 -3.40 -26.49
N CYS A 484 10.69 -2.58 -27.55
CA CYS A 484 9.44 -1.96 -27.97
C CYS A 484 8.46 -3.01 -28.52
N ILE A 485 7.45 -3.38 -27.75
CA ILE A 485 6.47 -4.42 -28.14
C ILE A 485 5.78 -4.11 -29.47
N PRO A 486 5.37 -2.86 -29.79
CA PRO A 486 4.81 -2.52 -31.11
C PRO A 486 5.74 -2.79 -32.30
N MET A 487 7.03 -3.00 -32.08
CA MET A 487 8.00 -3.31 -33.12
C MET A 487 8.14 -4.81 -33.40
N TYR A 488 7.60 -5.69 -32.56
CA TYR A 488 7.58 -7.13 -32.86
C TYR A 488 6.77 -7.41 -34.13
N ARG A 489 7.23 -8.36 -34.94
CA ARG A 489 6.51 -8.79 -36.15
C ARG A 489 6.35 -10.31 -36.17
N PRO A 490 5.13 -10.83 -36.06
CA PRO A 490 3.88 -10.08 -35.85
C PRO A 490 3.81 -9.45 -34.45
N PHE A 491 2.96 -8.43 -34.28
CA PHE A 491 2.65 -7.89 -32.96
C PHE A 491 2.04 -9.01 -32.08
N PRO A 492 2.57 -9.28 -30.89
CA PRO A 492 2.25 -10.51 -30.15
C PRO A 492 0.78 -10.69 -29.79
N LEU A 493 0.02 -9.59 -29.63
CA LEU A 493 -1.39 -9.58 -29.24
C LEU A 493 -2.31 -8.99 -30.32
N ALA A 494 -1.89 -8.93 -31.58
CA ALA A 494 -2.66 -8.34 -32.67
C ALA A 494 -4.06 -8.94 -32.81
N ASP A 495 -4.18 -10.26 -32.68
CA ASP A 495 -5.44 -10.99 -32.72
C ASP A 495 -6.38 -10.63 -31.56
N CYS A 496 -5.82 -10.53 -30.36
CA CYS A 496 -6.57 -10.18 -29.14
C CYS A 496 -6.98 -8.72 -29.10
N PHE A 497 -6.09 -7.81 -29.49
CA PHE A 497 -6.33 -6.37 -29.49
C PHE A 497 -7.08 -5.88 -30.73
N GLY A 498 -7.03 -6.60 -31.83
CA GLY A 498 -7.64 -6.24 -33.11
C GLY A 498 -7.10 -4.94 -33.71
N ALA A 499 -5.95 -4.49 -33.27
CA ALA A 499 -5.28 -3.27 -33.70
C ALA A 499 -3.78 -3.34 -33.41
N GLU A 500 -3.00 -2.52 -34.10
CA GLU A 500 -1.58 -2.29 -33.85
C GLU A 500 -1.30 -0.82 -33.56
N LEU A 501 -0.30 -0.52 -32.73
CA LEU A 501 0.18 0.84 -32.52
C LEU A 501 1.12 1.23 -33.65
N LYS A 502 0.79 2.30 -34.39
CA LYS A 502 1.63 2.82 -35.48
C LYS A 502 2.78 3.64 -34.98
N GLU A 503 2.47 4.62 -34.12
CA GLU A 503 3.46 5.56 -33.59
C GLU A 503 2.90 6.30 -32.36
N TYR A 504 3.78 6.87 -31.58
CA TYR A 504 3.45 7.95 -30.63
C TYR A 504 3.86 9.29 -31.20
N LYS A 505 2.95 10.26 -31.15
CA LYS A 505 3.23 11.65 -31.50
C LYS A 505 3.33 12.48 -30.24
N ALA A 506 4.46 13.16 -30.03
CA ALA A 506 4.57 14.18 -29.00
C ALA A 506 3.63 15.34 -29.34
N THR A 507 2.91 15.82 -28.36
CA THR A 507 1.90 16.88 -28.49
C THR A 507 2.16 18.00 -27.50
N ALA A 508 1.21 18.91 -27.33
CA ALA A 508 1.20 19.83 -26.20
C ALA A 508 1.16 19.06 -24.86
N ASP A 509 1.53 19.74 -23.79
CA ASP A 509 1.56 19.17 -22.45
C ASP A 509 0.24 18.48 -22.09
N TYR A 510 -0.88 19.17 -22.35
CA TYR A 510 -2.24 18.65 -22.23
C TYR A 510 -3.03 18.98 -23.48
N PHE A 511 -3.85 18.03 -23.92
CA PHE A 511 -4.65 18.19 -25.13
C PHE A 511 -5.97 17.41 -25.02
N PRO A 512 -7.05 17.92 -25.62
CA PRO A 512 -8.33 17.20 -25.64
C PRO A 512 -8.25 15.94 -26.51
N ILE A 513 -8.93 14.89 -26.09
CA ILE A 513 -9.15 13.66 -26.85
C ILE A 513 -10.65 13.39 -26.90
N GLY A 514 -11.22 13.36 -28.10
CA GLY A 514 -12.67 13.30 -28.24
C GLY A 514 -13.37 14.44 -27.51
N ASP A 515 -14.55 14.19 -26.98
CA ASP A 515 -15.39 15.25 -26.40
C ASP A 515 -15.03 15.61 -24.95
N LYS A 516 -14.42 14.70 -24.19
CA LYS A 516 -14.31 14.85 -22.73
C LYS A 516 -12.99 14.40 -22.10
N LEU A 517 -12.22 13.58 -22.78
CA LEU A 517 -10.94 13.11 -22.25
C LEU A 517 -9.84 14.14 -22.47
N THR A 518 -8.89 14.16 -21.58
CA THR A 518 -7.64 14.91 -21.72
C THR A 518 -6.49 13.92 -21.79
N GLY A 519 -5.60 14.08 -22.77
CA GLY A 519 -4.34 13.36 -22.87
C GLY A 519 -3.18 14.20 -22.38
N HIS A 520 -2.08 13.55 -22.02
CA HIS A 520 -0.85 14.19 -21.59
C HIS A 520 0.34 13.75 -22.44
N LEU A 521 1.03 14.71 -23.02
CA LEU A 521 2.31 14.64 -23.71
C LEU A 521 2.36 13.76 -24.97
N TRP A 522 1.80 12.55 -24.97
CA TRP A 522 1.84 11.63 -26.11
C TRP A 522 0.46 11.21 -26.58
N ARG A 523 0.30 11.22 -27.90
CA ARG A 523 -0.87 10.71 -28.59
C ARG A 523 -0.48 9.46 -29.36
N GLY A 524 -0.98 8.31 -28.96
CA GLY A 524 -0.81 7.07 -29.70
C GLY A 524 -1.74 7.00 -30.89
N VAL A 525 -1.20 6.71 -32.07
CA VAL A 525 -1.94 6.52 -33.32
C VAL A 525 -1.97 5.04 -33.68
N MET A 526 -3.15 4.52 -33.97
CA MET A 526 -3.42 3.09 -34.16
C MET A 526 -3.78 2.75 -35.60
N GLU A 527 -3.51 1.50 -35.96
CA GLU A 527 -4.03 0.85 -37.17
C GLU A 527 -4.99 -0.28 -36.76
N PRO A 528 -6.31 -0.14 -36.97
CA PRO A 528 -7.26 -1.21 -36.69
C PRO A 528 -7.04 -2.41 -37.63
N CYS A 529 -7.05 -3.61 -37.06
CA CYS A 529 -6.96 -4.90 -37.76
C CYS A 529 -8.20 -5.76 -37.44
N GLY A 530 -9.37 -5.15 -37.48
CA GLY A 530 -10.66 -5.78 -37.16
C GLY A 530 -11.38 -5.19 -35.94
N ALA A 531 -10.69 -4.41 -35.10
CA ALA A 531 -11.31 -3.74 -33.95
C ALA A 531 -12.25 -2.59 -34.38
N GLU A 532 -13.28 -2.37 -33.58
CA GLU A 532 -14.14 -1.19 -33.65
C GLU A 532 -13.33 0.05 -33.25
N VAL A 533 -13.45 1.13 -34.05
CA VAL A 533 -12.87 2.43 -33.69
C VAL A 533 -13.83 3.15 -32.74
N ILE A 534 -13.38 3.38 -31.49
CA ILE A 534 -14.21 4.08 -30.49
C ILE A 534 -13.77 5.52 -30.26
N LEU A 535 -12.59 5.89 -30.76
CA LEU A 535 -12.03 7.23 -30.61
C LEU A 535 -11.18 7.58 -31.83
N SER A 536 -11.47 8.71 -32.45
CA SER A 536 -10.68 9.24 -33.56
C SER A 536 -10.62 10.77 -33.50
N MET A 537 -9.55 11.36 -34.06
CA MET A 537 -9.37 12.81 -34.16
C MET A 537 -8.54 13.13 -35.41
N ASN A 538 -8.99 14.08 -36.20
CA ASN A 538 -8.29 14.54 -37.41
C ASN A 538 -7.92 13.40 -38.39
N GLY A 539 -8.77 12.39 -38.51
CA GLY A 539 -8.53 11.23 -39.39
C GLY A 539 -7.60 10.16 -38.80
N GLU A 540 -7.09 10.35 -37.58
CA GLU A 540 -6.27 9.36 -36.86
C GLU A 540 -7.12 8.58 -35.86
N VAL A 541 -6.88 7.26 -35.77
CA VAL A 541 -7.50 6.37 -34.78
C VAL A 541 -6.70 6.45 -33.50
N LEU A 542 -7.38 6.77 -32.38
CA LEU A 542 -6.78 6.99 -31.07
C LEU A 542 -7.28 6.00 -30.00
N GLY A 543 -8.31 5.22 -30.33
CA GLY A 543 -8.84 4.22 -29.41
C GLY A 543 -9.67 3.18 -30.14
N THR A 544 -9.55 1.94 -29.70
CA THR A 544 -10.24 0.78 -30.29
C THR A 544 -10.91 -0.08 -29.24
N ARG A 545 -11.91 -0.84 -29.66
CA ARG A 545 -12.51 -1.95 -28.90
C ARG A 545 -12.51 -3.20 -29.78
N ASN A 546 -12.03 -4.30 -29.22
CA ASN A 546 -12.06 -5.59 -29.89
C ASN A 546 -12.80 -6.63 -29.06
N GLN A 547 -13.61 -7.46 -29.70
CA GLN A 547 -14.16 -8.67 -29.11
C GLN A 547 -13.23 -9.83 -29.40
N TYR A 548 -12.83 -10.57 -28.36
CA TYR A 548 -11.97 -11.72 -28.51
C TYR A 548 -12.44 -12.88 -27.63
N GLY A 549 -12.90 -13.94 -28.25
CA GLY A 549 -13.56 -15.03 -27.55
C GLY A 549 -14.84 -14.56 -26.86
N LYS A 550 -14.92 -14.71 -25.53
CA LYS A 550 -16.07 -14.26 -24.71
C LYS A 550 -15.86 -12.88 -24.10
N GLY A 551 -14.67 -12.34 -24.16
CA GLY A 551 -14.30 -11.06 -23.55
C GLY A 551 -13.96 -9.98 -24.56
N SER A 552 -13.42 -8.88 -24.09
CA SER A 552 -13.11 -7.71 -24.91
C SER A 552 -11.87 -6.96 -24.44
N VAL A 553 -11.25 -6.24 -25.36
CA VAL A 553 -10.14 -5.30 -25.08
C VAL A 553 -10.60 -3.89 -25.46
N VAL A 554 -10.35 -2.93 -24.58
CA VAL A 554 -10.46 -1.48 -24.88
C VAL A 554 -9.04 -0.92 -24.80
N TRP A 555 -8.56 -0.31 -25.86
CA TRP A 555 -7.21 0.22 -25.93
C TRP A 555 -7.18 1.68 -26.35
N ILE A 556 -6.64 2.55 -25.49
CA ILE A 556 -6.41 3.98 -25.72
C ILE A 556 -4.94 4.28 -25.42
N PRO A 557 -4.03 4.20 -26.40
CA PRO A 557 -2.59 4.40 -26.19
C PRO A 557 -2.25 5.89 -26.03
N THR A 558 -2.86 6.53 -25.03
CA THR A 558 -2.63 7.93 -24.65
C THR A 558 -2.78 8.04 -23.14
N PRO A 559 -1.85 8.71 -22.41
CA PRO A 559 -1.93 8.88 -20.96
C PRO A 559 -3.13 9.76 -20.55
N ILE A 560 -4.33 9.18 -20.46
CA ILE A 560 -5.57 9.87 -20.09
C ILE A 560 -5.67 10.08 -18.58
N GLU A 561 -5.11 9.20 -17.78
CA GLU A 561 -5.02 9.31 -16.32
C GLU A 561 -4.15 10.51 -15.94
N LEU A 562 -2.96 10.63 -16.52
CA LEU A 562 -2.08 11.78 -16.33
C LEU A 562 -2.67 13.06 -16.94
N GLY A 563 -3.51 12.94 -17.96
CA GLY A 563 -4.27 14.05 -18.51
C GLY A 563 -5.29 14.63 -17.53
N ALA A 564 -5.80 13.81 -16.62
CA ALA A 564 -6.75 14.21 -15.56
C ALA A 564 -6.06 14.58 -14.22
N TYR A 565 -4.77 14.31 -14.07
CA TYR A 565 -4.02 14.54 -12.84
C TYR A 565 -3.97 16.05 -12.49
N HIS A 566 -4.48 16.41 -11.30
CA HIS A 566 -4.71 17.79 -10.84
C HIS A 566 -5.53 18.65 -11.83
N ARG A 567 -6.46 18.01 -12.57
CA ARG A 567 -7.33 18.65 -13.56
C ARG A 567 -8.74 18.12 -13.45
N ASP A 568 -9.58 18.46 -14.46
CA ASP A 568 -10.94 17.95 -14.54
C ASP A 568 -10.94 16.42 -14.72
N MET A 569 -11.47 15.72 -13.74
CA MET A 569 -11.61 14.26 -13.72
C MET A 569 -12.85 13.75 -14.45
N SER A 570 -13.82 14.63 -14.78
CA SER A 570 -15.16 14.23 -15.23
C SER A 570 -15.15 13.33 -16.47
N GLY A 571 -14.25 13.59 -17.41
CA GLY A 571 -14.08 12.76 -18.59
C GLY A 571 -13.56 11.36 -18.29
N LEU A 572 -12.55 11.27 -17.41
CA LEU A 572 -11.96 10.00 -16.95
C LEU A 572 -12.97 9.20 -16.12
N GLU A 573 -13.70 9.86 -15.22
CA GLU A 573 -14.78 9.27 -14.43
C GLU A 573 -15.87 8.66 -15.33
N ALA A 574 -16.31 9.41 -16.34
CA ALA A 574 -17.30 8.93 -17.29
C ALA A 574 -16.80 7.74 -18.13
N PHE A 575 -15.52 7.76 -18.53
CA PHE A 575 -14.89 6.67 -19.26
C PHE A 575 -14.90 5.38 -18.44
N TYR A 576 -14.37 5.40 -17.21
CA TYR A 576 -14.32 4.21 -16.36
C TYR A 576 -15.72 3.75 -15.92
N ALA A 577 -16.64 4.68 -15.62
CA ALA A 577 -18.03 4.33 -15.29
C ALA A 577 -18.72 3.57 -16.44
N LYS A 578 -18.45 3.96 -17.70
CA LYS A 578 -18.97 3.29 -18.90
C LYS A 578 -18.30 1.93 -19.10
N GLU A 579 -16.97 1.89 -19.08
CA GLU A 579 -16.22 0.68 -19.42
C GLU A 579 -16.28 -0.39 -18.31
N CYS A 580 -16.46 0.01 -17.05
CA CYS A 580 -16.59 -0.91 -15.91
C CYS A 580 -18.04 -1.11 -15.44
N LYS A 581 -19.04 -0.66 -16.21
CA LYS A 581 -20.46 -0.61 -15.81
C LYS A 581 -20.98 -1.94 -15.23
N GLU A 582 -20.70 -3.05 -15.88
CA GLU A 582 -21.19 -4.38 -15.47
C GLU A 582 -20.51 -4.84 -14.18
N ALA A 583 -19.21 -4.67 -14.06
CA ALA A 583 -18.43 -4.99 -12.86
C ALA A 583 -18.87 -4.12 -11.66
N ILE A 584 -19.09 -2.82 -11.87
CA ILE A 584 -19.66 -1.92 -10.86
C ILE A 584 -21.04 -2.42 -10.43
N ALA A 585 -21.91 -2.76 -11.37
CA ALA A 585 -23.27 -3.25 -11.09
C ALA A 585 -23.28 -4.58 -10.34
N ALA A 586 -22.29 -5.44 -10.55
CA ALA A 586 -22.13 -6.72 -9.86
C ALA A 586 -21.63 -6.55 -8.40
N THR A 587 -21.09 -5.38 -8.04
CA THR A 587 -20.59 -5.13 -6.67
C THR A 587 -21.76 -5.03 -5.70
N PRO A 588 -21.78 -5.85 -4.62
CA PRO A 588 -22.96 -5.98 -3.76
C PRO A 588 -23.22 -4.75 -2.87
N ILE A 589 -22.18 -3.96 -2.58
CA ILE A 589 -22.29 -2.71 -1.81
C ILE A 589 -21.69 -1.60 -2.66
N ARG A 590 -22.52 -0.61 -3.02
CA ARG A 590 -22.13 0.50 -3.89
C ARG A 590 -23.11 1.67 -3.83
N LEU A 591 -22.76 2.79 -4.42
CA LEU A 591 -23.71 3.87 -4.68
C LEU A 591 -24.71 3.49 -5.79
N VAL A 592 -25.94 3.99 -5.69
CA VAL A 592 -26.96 3.85 -6.77
C VAL A 592 -26.57 4.69 -7.99
N LYS A 593 -25.92 5.84 -7.75
CA LYS A 593 -25.40 6.75 -8.80
C LYS A 593 -24.02 7.24 -8.37
N PRO A 594 -23.12 7.47 -9.33
CA PRO A 594 -21.82 8.08 -9.05
C PRO A 594 -21.98 9.41 -8.29
N ALA A 595 -21.06 9.67 -7.37
CA ALA A 595 -21.04 10.91 -6.59
C ALA A 595 -19.58 11.34 -6.37
N SER A 596 -19.13 12.30 -7.17
CA SER A 596 -17.80 12.88 -7.02
C SER A 596 -17.61 13.46 -5.62
N GLY A 597 -16.45 13.23 -5.01
CA GLY A 597 -16.12 13.63 -3.64
C GLY A 597 -16.73 12.73 -2.55
N VAL A 598 -17.47 11.67 -2.88
CA VAL A 598 -17.95 10.68 -1.91
C VAL A 598 -17.10 9.42 -2.01
N VAL A 599 -16.54 9.00 -0.88
CA VAL A 599 -15.73 7.77 -0.76
C VAL A 599 -16.52 6.76 0.06
N LEU A 600 -16.69 5.54 -0.48
CA LEU A 600 -17.34 4.44 0.20
C LEU A 600 -16.33 3.28 0.30
N SER A 601 -16.08 2.82 1.53
CA SER A 601 -15.33 1.60 1.82
C SER A 601 -16.22 0.64 2.59
N SER A 602 -16.10 -0.67 2.34
CA SER A 602 -16.96 -1.63 3.00
C SER A 602 -16.33 -3.02 3.16
N MET A 603 -16.82 -3.73 4.17
CA MET A 603 -16.59 -5.15 4.41
C MET A 603 -17.93 -5.87 4.58
N ARG A 604 -17.94 -7.16 4.33
CA ARG A 604 -19.11 -7.98 4.62
C ARG A 604 -18.77 -9.42 5.02
N SER A 605 -19.67 -10.02 5.79
CA SER A 605 -19.86 -11.47 5.94
C SER A 605 -21.15 -11.90 5.23
N GLU A 606 -21.59 -13.12 5.46
CA GLU A 606 -22.91 -13.57 5.01
C GLU A 606 -24.06 -12.90 5.78
N GLU A 607 -23.81 -12.50 7.05
CA GLU A 607 -24.83 -12.03 7.99
C GLU A 607 -24.84 -10.51 8.19
N SER A 608 -23.76 -9.81 7.81
CA SER A 608 -23.60 -8.40 8.13
C SER A 608 -22.58 -7.68 7.25
N ALA A 609 -22.64 -6.35 7.25
CA ALA A 609 -21.66 -5.48 6.58
C ALA A 609 -21.29 -4.28 7.44
N LEU A 610 -20.02 -3.87 7.32
CA LEU A 610 -19.50 -2.58 7.76
C LEU A 610 -19.38 -1.67 6.54
N ILE A 611 -19.97 -0.49 6.60
CA ILE A 611 -19.94 0.50 5.51
C ILE A 611 -19.48 1.83 6.07
N VAL A 612 -18.45 2.40 5.45
CA VAL A 612 -17.92 3.73 5.80
C VAL A 612 -18.12 4.63 4.59
N ILE A 613 -18.79 5.74 4.78
CA ILE A 613 -19.04 6.74 3.74
C ILE A 613 -18.58 8.10 4.23
N SER A 614 -17.71 8.75 3.45
CA SER A 614 -17.21 10.10 3.71
C SER A 614 -17.56 11.03 2.56
N ASN A 615 -17.93 12.26 2.89
CA ASN A 615 -18.14 13.32 1.92
C ASN A 615 -16.94 14.28 1.91
N LYS A 616 -16.12 14.20 0.90
CA LYS A 616 -14.90 15.02 0.73
C LYS A 616 -15.10 16.20 -0.21
N SER A 617 -16.35 16.48 -0.60
CA SER A 617 -16.70 17.67 -1.37
C SER A 617 -16.95 18.87 -0.48
N ASP A 618 -16.92 20.05 -1.06
CA ASP A 618 -17.21 21.35 -0.42
C ASP A 618 -18.70 21.59 -0.11
N LYS A 619 -19.58 20.65 -0.49
CA LYS A 619 -21.05 20.76 -0.37
C LYS A 619 -21.64 19.57 0.36
N ASN A 620 -22.82 19.77 0.95
CA ASN A 620 -23.62 18.68 1.45
C ASN A 620 -23.99 17.71 0.33
N LYS A 621 -23.89 16.41 0.59
CA LYS A 621 -24.25 15.35 -0.34
C LYS A 621 -25.35 14.47 0.23
N SER A 622 -26.30 14.11 -0.61
CA SER A 622 -27.25 13.03 -0.34
C SER A 622 -27.06 11.94 -1.37
N VAL A 623 -26.74 10.75 -0.91
CA VAL A 623 -26.49 9.58 -1.75
C VAL A 623 -27.41 8.43 -1.35
N LYS A 624 -27.68 7.53 -2.29
CA LYS A 624 -28.34 6.25 -2.02
C LYS A 624 -27.34 5.12 -2.23
N ILE A 625 -27.37 4.17 -1.29
CA ILE A 625 -26.56 2.96 -1.36
C ILE A 625 -27.40 1.76 -1.76
N ILE A 626 -26.74 0.78 -2.39
CA ILE A 626 -27.21 -0.59 -2.47
C ILE A 626 -26.45 -1.39 -1.43
N VAL A 627 -27.18 -2.12 -0.63
CA VAL A 627 -26.65 -3.02 0.40
C VAL A 627 -27.59 -4.23 0.52
N PRO A 628 -27.07 -5.46 0.68
CA PRO A 628 -27.89 -6.68 0.72
C PRO A 628 -28.53 -6.95 2.10
N PHE A 629 -28.63 -5.95 2.97
CA PHE A 629 -29.15 -6.03 4.32
C PHE A 629 -30.25 -5.00 4.54
N GLN A 630 -31.19 -5.29 5.44
CA GLN A 630 -32.36 -4.42 5.69
C GLN A 630 -32.21 -3.53 6.91
N GLU A 631 -31.53 -4.00 7.95
CA GLU A 631 -31.32 -3.22 9.16
C GLU A 631 -30.01 -2.45 9.07
N THR A 632 -30.04 -1.19 9.46
CA THR A 632 -28.87 -0.32 9.44
C THR A 632 -28.76 0.43 10.77
N ARG A 633 -27.61 0.31 11.42
CA ARG A 633 -27.26 1.02 12.64
C ARG A 633 -26.05 1.93 12.40
N ILE A 634 -26.16 3.19 12.80
CA ILE A 634 -25.00 4.09 12.87
C ILE A 634 -24.19 3.70 14.10
N ILE A 635 -22.90 3.39 13.92
CA ILE A 635 -21.97 3.07 15.00
C ILE A 635 -20.96 4.18 15.24
N ASP A 636 -20.75 5.08 14.26
CA ASP A 636 -19.96 6.30 14.42
C ASP A 636 -20.26 7.32 13.31
N GLY A 637 -19.89 8.60 13.54
CA GLY A 637 -20.04 9.69 12.57
C GLY A 637 -21.36 10.47 12.69
N ASN A 638 -21.49 11.52 11.86
CA ASN A 638 -22.58 12.52 11.97
C ASN A 638 -23.60 12.44 10.82
N GLY A 639 -23.48 11.46 9.91
CA GLY A 639 -24.38 11.31 8.78
C GLY A 639 -25.82 11.01 9.19
N LYS A 640 -26.79 11.58 8.44
CA LYS A 640 -28.20 11.26 8.58
C LYS A 640 -28.58 10.11 7.68
N VAL A 641 -29.17 9.07 8.24
CA VAL A 641 -29.57 7.85 7.52
C VAL A 641 -31.09 7.71 7.54
N SER A 642 -31.69 7.49 6.39
CA SER A 642 -33.12 7.20 6.21
C SER A 642 -33.28 6.10 5.18
N GLY A 643 -33.47 4.87 5.62
CA GLY A 643 -33.40 3.68 4.78
C GLY A 643 -32.03 3.58 4.08
N GLN A 644 -32.02 3.52 2.77
CA GLN A 644 -30.80 3.50 1.96
C GLN A 644 -30.26 4.89 1.59
N SER A 645 -30.91 5.96 2.04
CA SER A 645 -30.49 7.35 1.77
C SER A 645 -29.60 7.86 2.90
N ILE A 646 -28.46 8.43 2.55
CA ILE A 646 -27.46 8.95 3.47
C ILE A 646 -27.17 10.40 3.10
N THR A 647 -27.27 11.29 4.05
CA THR A 647 -26.94 12.72 3.89
C THR A 647 -25.78 13.08 4.80
N LEU A 648 -24.73 13.64 4.22
CA LEU A 648 -23.50 14.07 4.86
C LEU A 648 -23.23 15.54 4.56
N ALA A 649 -22.90 16.32 5.58
CA ALA A 649 -22.35 17.65 5.34
C ALA A 649 -20.94 17.54 4.70
N SER A 650 -20.38 18.68 4.29
CA SER A 650 -19.01 18.75 3.81
C SER A 650 -18.06 18.22 4.88
N ASP A 651 -17.08 17.41 4.48
CA ASP A 651 -16.06 16.78 5.33
C ASP A 651 -16.58 15.86 6.45
N GLU A 652 -17.86 15.46 6.39
CA GLU A 652 -18.43 14.50 7.35
C GLU A 652 -18.40 13.06 6.83
N TYR A 653 -18.61 12.14 7.76
CA TYR A 653 -18.67 10.69 7.49
C TYR A 653 -19.79 10.04 8.32
N VAL A 654 -20.07 8.80 7.96
CA VAL A 654 -20.86 7.87 8.76
C VAL A 654 -20.32 6.46 8.62
N THR A 655 -20.27 5.75 9.73
CA THR A 655 -19.97 4.32 9.79
C THR A 655 -21.21 3.54 10.16
N LEU A 656 -21.58 2.61 9.32
CA LEU A 656 -22.81 1.82 9.41
C LEU A 656 -22.48 0.34 9.65
N LEU A 657 -23.20 -0.28 10.56
CA LEU A 657 -23.29 -1.72 10.67
C LEU A 657 -24.66 -2.14 10.15
N CYS A 658 -24.67 -2.97 9.10
CA CYS A 658 -25.88 -3.47 8.45
C CYS A 658 -26.05 -4.97 8.73
N ARG A 659 -27.32 -5.42 8.94
CA ARG A 659 -27.70 -6.83 9.20
C ARG A 659 -28.91 -7.25 8.40
#